data_b3274eec300af5031dbd14ee2c3e9eb2
#
_entry.id   b3274eec300af5031dbd14ee2c3e9eb2
#
_cell.length_a   1.000
_cell.length_b   1.000
_cell.length_c   1.000
_cell.angle_alpha   90.00
_cell.angle_beta   90.00
_cell.angle_gamma   90.00
#
_symmetry.space_group_name_H-M   'P 1'
#
loop_
_entity.id
_entity.type
_entity.pdbx_description
1 polymer ?
#
loop_
_entity_poly.entity_id
_entity_poly.type
_entity_poly.pdbx_seq_one_letter_code
_entity_poly.pdbx_strand_id
1 'polypeptide(L)'
;MKPLESGDPIRLGPYRVLAVLGEGGMGKVYVGQDAEGRPAAVKVLHPHLAHDQNLTQRFVREAQMARAVTGASVARVLDARTEGGRPWIASEFLTGPTLDDAVRDHGPLDDPTVRALATALAVALRDIHAAGLVHRDLKPANIVLTASGPRVIDFGIARPEHGLTLTTTGQVPVTPGYGAPEQVLGQRVGPLADVFSLGAVLVYAASGQRAYEGAHVAAVQYEVVHGAPRLDRVPPSLQPLIGPCLAKDPAARPVPEQLARAFDPPRGAERAWRGGPIAQEISTREHHLHRLTTLPGEPAGPRSLSRRRLLTGVAIGGSVLAVGGGAAWWNRRADGPFDIPPAVATPKARVLDAKKGDYVLGEAPDPLWSVTSALAKDTPAPLPVRDVIVVGAAKGGIAARDVVDGSPRWSAPEAVAERRYLSLSDELVAAVDASGALLTFVASTGAPKWTAPAEAASLLAADDEAVYLITEDGRLRAVGRGDAKIRWTARVDADLGTKAASRGLAAHGVLVVATADGGVVAVDASNGRTVWELRGQSARGRAKLALSGRILCVTGKRLSAVDLTGGRRLWAAKNPEPPDKSEVFWGPPTIHGKHVYASVLQFPLRYDLRDGKPSDWAYSGLLECDPPSPLVVQGGGFWSVAVDKTQGGVNVVDLSSQGRPSWVFRIIRNPDAYWLEADANRVFVLDGTTLTALPVF
;
A
#
# COMPACT_ATOMS: atom_id res chain seq x y z
N MET A 1 -3.89 8.11 -5.79
CA MET A 1 -4.55 7.38 -6.89
C MET A 1 -3.66 6.20 -7.26
N LYS A 2 -4.25 5.01 -7.46
CA LYS A 2 -3.51 3.79 -7.83
C LYS A 2 -3.79 3.46 -9.30
N PRO A 3 -2.85 2.83 -10.03
CA PRO A 3 -3.13 2.35 -11.38
C PRO A 3 -4.25 1.31 -11.38
N LEU A 4 -4.84 1.07 -12.54
CA LEU A 4 -5.84 0.01 -12.73
C LEU A 4 -5.17 -1.37 -12.60
N GLU A 5 -5.86 -2.31 -12.00
CA GLU A 5 -5.43 -3.70 -11.83
C GLU A 5 -6.11 -4.61 -12.86
N SER A 6 -5.52 -5.79 -13.10
CA SER A 6 -6.16 -6.82 -13.95
C SER A 6 -7.51 -7.20 -13.36
N GLY A 7 -8.58 -7.09 -14.19
CA GLY A 7 -9.96 -7.27 -13.74
C GLY A 7 -10.70 -5.98 -13.43
N ASP A 8 -10.01 -4.84 -13.33
CA ASP A 8 -10.66 -3.55 -13.29
C ASP A 8 -11.32 -3.22 -14.64
N PRO A 9 -12.49 -2.63 -14.65
CA PRO A 9 -13.15 -2.27 -15.90
C PRO A 9 -12.40 -1.12 -16.60
N ILE A 10 -12.15 -1.26 -17.88
CA ILE A 10 -11.60 -0.16 -18.72
C ILE A 10 -12.65 0.92 -19.03
N ARG A 11 -13.94 0.55 -18.90
CA ARG A 11 -15.08 1.44 -19.13
C ARG A 11 -16.25 1.08 -18.22
N LEU A 12 -16.94 2.09 -17.70
CA LEU A 12 -18.15 1.98 -16.90
C LEU A 12 -19.20 2.96 -17.46
N GLY A 13 -20.17 2.44 -18.19
CA GLY A 13 -21.10 3.27 -18.93
C GLY A 13 -20.38 4.24 -19.87
N PRO A 14 -20.64 5.56 -19.79
CA PRO A 14 -19.96 6.55 -20.62
C PRO A 14 -18.51 6.86 -20.18
N TYR A 15 -18.11 6.44 -18.99
CA TYR A 15 -16.83 6.80 -18.39
C TYR A 15 -15.71 5.83 -18.79
N ARG A 16 -14.61 6.35 -19.34
CA ARG A 16 -13.33 5.66 -19.47
C ARG A 16 -12.67 5.64 -18.10
N VAL A 17 -12.29 4.48 -17.59
CA VAL A 17 -11.64 4.32 -16.29
C VAL A 17 -10.15 4.61 -16.43
N LEU A 18 -9.62 5.50 -15.56
CA LEU A 18 -8.24 5.97 -15.63
C LEU A 18 -7.37 5.43 -14.49
N ALA A 19 -7.91 5.35 -13.27
CA ALA A 19 -7.17 4.96 -12.08
C ALA A 19 -8.13 4.49 -10.97
N VAL A 20 -7.59 3.81 -9.95
CA VAL A 20 -8.31 3.47 -8.72
C VAL A 20 -8.10 4.58 -7.70
N LEU A 21 -9.20 5.14 -7.17
CA LEU A 21 -9.19 6.09 -6.05
C LEU A 21 -9.09 5.39 -4.70
N GLY A 22 -9.81 4.28 -4.55
CA GLY A 22 -9.86 3.53 -3.32
C GLY A 22 -10.66 2.24 -3.46
N GLU A 23 -10.49 1.36 -2.49
CA GLU A 23 -11.23 0.12 -2.37
C GLU A 23 -11.70 -0.05 -0.93
N GLY A 24 -12.92 -0.51 -0.74
CA GLY A 24 -13.53 -0.75 0.57
C GLY A 24 -14.43 -1.97 0.56
N GLY A 25 -15.05 -2.29 1.69
CA GLY A 25 -15.85 -3.51 1.87
C GLY A 25 -17.05 -3.66 0.92
N MET A 26 -17.53 -2.57 0.32
CA MET A 26 -18.67 -2.60 -0.60
C MET A 26 -18.28 -2.54 -2.07
N GLY A 27 -17.06 -2.10 -2.41
CA GLY A 27 -16.64 -1.97 -3.80
C GLY A 27 -15.41 -1.12 -4.01
N LYS A 28 -15.07 -0.91 -5.27
CA LYS A 28 -13.97 -0.04 -5.72
C LYS A 28 -14.50 1.30 -6.24
N VAL A 29 -13.71 2.36 -6.04
CA VAL A 29 -13.96 3.69 -6.60
C VAL A 29 -12.86 4.01 -7.59
N TYR A 30 -13.25 4.41 -8.79
CA TYR A 30 -12.35 4.73 -9.89
C TYR A 30 -12.38 6.21 -10.26
N VAL A 31 -11.30 6.72 -10.82
CA VAL A 31 -11.33 7.93 -11.66
C VAL A 31 -11.84 7.53 -13.01
N GLY A 32 -12.99 8.04 -13.40
CA GLY A 32 -13.55 7.93 -14.75
C GLY A 32 -13.43 9.25 -15.50
N GLN A 33 -13.42 9.21 -16.82
CA GLN A 33 -13.46 10.37 -17.69
C GLN A 33 -14.60 10.19 -18.70
N ASP A 34 -15.50 11.18 -18.82
CA ASP A 34 -16.57 11.16 -19.81
C ASP A 34 -16.07 11.50 -21.23
N ALA A 35 -16.98 11.51 -22.22
CA ALA A 35 -16.65 11.80 -23.61
C ALA A 35 -16.17 13.25 -23.83
N GLU A 36 -16.54 14.17 -22.95
CA GLU A 36 -16.14 15.58 -22.95
C GLU A 36 -14.83 15.82 -22.19
N GLY A 37 -14.19 14.76 -21.68
CA GLY A 37 -12.93 14.85 -20.94
C GLY A 37 -13.09 15.22 -19.46
N ARG A 38 -14.31 15.30 -18.92
CA ARG A 38 -14.57 15.68 -17.53
C ARG A 38 -14.34 14.48 -16.60
N PRO A 39 -13.63 14.67 -15.48
CA PRO A 39 -13.40 13.59 -14.52
C PRO A 39 -14.63 13.32 -13.67
N ALA A 40 -14.83 12.03 -13.32
CA ALA A 40 -15.84 11.57 -12.39
C ALA A 40 -15.25 10.53 -11.42
N ALA A 41 -15.77 10.47 -10.20
CA ALA A 41 -15.52 9.34 -9.29
C ALA A 41 -16.59 8.27 -9.55
N VAL A 42 -16.18 7.07 -9.97
CA VAL A 42 -17.11 5.99 -10.34
C VAL A 42 -16.97 4.83 -9.37
N LYS A 43 -17.97 4.64 -8.53
CA LYS A 43 -18.05 3.57 -7.53
C LYS A 43 -18.76 2.35 -8.10
N VAL A 44 -18.14 1.17 -7.94
CA VAL A 44 -18.67 -0.11 -8.43
C VAL A 44 -18.77 -1.08 -7.27
N LEU A 45 -19.88 -1.81 -7.16
CA LEU A 45 -20.02 -2.87 -6.16
C LEU A 45 -19.07 -4.04 -6.45
N HIS A 46 -18.56 -4.66 -5.39
CA HIS A 46 -17.82 -5.91 -5.53
C HIS A 46 -18.67 -6.99 -6.21
N PRO A 47 -18.08 -7.86 -7.05
CA PRO A 47 -18.84 -8.89 -7.78
C PRO A 47 -19.74 -9.76 -6.88
N HIS A 48 -19.26 -10.14 -5.69
CA HIS A 48 -20.04 -10.95 -4.75
C HIS A 48 -21.27 -10.22 -4.18
N LEU A 49 -21.26 -8.89 -4.13
CA LEU A 49 -22.41 -8.07 -3.71
C LEU A 49 -23.33 -7.73 -4.89
N ALA A 50 -22.81 -7.70 -6.10
CA ALA A 50 -23.57 -7.43 -7.31
C ALA A 50 -24.57 -8.55 -7.65
N HIS A 51 -24.40 -9.75 -7.13
CA HIS A 51 -25.35 -10.87 -7.28
C HIS A 51 -26.61 -10.72 -6.40
N ASP A 52 -26.57 -9.91 -5.34
CA ASP A 52 -27.74 -9.59 -4.52
C ASP A 52 -28.60 -8.54 -5.23
N GLN A 53 -29.69 -8.97 -5.87
CA GLN A 53 -30.61 -8.10 -6.59
C GLN A 53 -31.23 -7.02 -5.70
N ASN A 54 -31.54 -7.32 -4.44
CA ASN A 54 -32.12 -6.37 -3.49
C ASN A 54 -31.11 -5.27 -3.14
N LEU A 55 -29.86 -5.66 -2.91
CA LEU A 55 -28.76 -4.72 -2.64
C LEU A 55 -28.51 -3.83 -3.87
N THR A 56 -28.45 -4.43 -5.05
CA THR A 56 -28.24 -3.73 -6.32
C THR A 56 -29.34 -2.72 -6.63
N GLN A 57 -30.61 -3.11 -6.47
CA GLN A 57 -31.75 -2.20 -6.68
C GLN A 57 -31.74 -1.03 -5.70
N ARG A 58 -31.44 -1.30 -4.42
CA ARG A 58 -31.29 -0.23 -3.41
C ARG A 58 -30.14 0.70 -3.74
N PHE A 59 -29.00 0.17 -4.09
CA PHE A 59 -27.81 0.94 -4.48
C PHE A 59 -28.11 1.95 -5.59
N VAL A 60 -28.80 1.52 -6.65
CA VAL A 60 -29.18 2.39 -7.76
C VAL A 60 -30.31 3.35 -7.40
N ARG A 61 -31.33 2.88 -6.66
CA ARG A 61 -32.45 3.73 -6.23
C ARG A 61 -32.00 4.86 -5.32
N GLU A 62 -31.17 4.57 -4.32
CA GLU A 62 -30.65 5.59 -3.42
C GLU A 62 -29.73 6.58 -4.14
N ALA A 63 -28.94 6.11 -5.12
CA ALA A 63 -28.16 7.00 -5.98
C ALA A 63 -29.04 7.92 -6.82
N GLN A 64 -30.16 7.42 -7.35
CA GLN A 64 -31.11 8.25 -8.09
C GLN A 64 -31.76 9.31 -7.20
N MET A 65 -32.10 8.96 -5.95
CA MET A 65 -32.58 9.93 -4.97
C MET A 65 -31.50 10.97 -4.62
N ALA A 66 -30.25 10.53 -4.48
CA ALA A 66 -29.11 11.41 -4.20
C ALA A 66 -28.82 12.44 -5.29
N ARG A 67 -29.27 12.21 -6.53
CA ARG A 67 -29.22 13.24 -7.63
C ARG A 67 -30.05 14.49 -7.33
N ALA A 68 -31.05 14.41 -6.46
CA ALA A 68 -31.85 15.55 -6.04
C ALA A 68 -31.11 16.47 -5.05
N VAL A 69 -30.01 16.02 -4.44
CA VAL A 69 -29.20 16.84 -3.52
C VAL A 69 -28.34 17.80 -4.32
N THR A 70 -28.59 19.10 -4.21
CA THR A 70 -27.92 20.15 -5.01
C THR A 70 -27.02 21.08 -4.17
N GLY A 71 -26.73 20.73 -2.92
CA GLY A 71 -25.95 21.57 -2.00
C GLY A 71 -24.49 21.74 -2.43
N ALA A 72 -23.93 22.94 -2.24
CA ALA A 72 -22.55 23.26 -2.60
C ALA A 72 -21.50 22.46 -1.76
N SER A 73 -21.89 21.99 -0.57
CA SER A 73 -21.03 21.21 0.31
C SER A 73 -21.19 19.68 0.14
N VAL A 74 -21.86 19.25 -0.92
CA VAL A 74 -22.11 17.82 -1.24
C VAL A 74 -21.61 17.52 -2.65
N ALA A 75 -20.94 16.38 -2.85
CA ALA A 75 -20.56 15.91 -4.17
C ALA A 75 -21.81 15.48 -4.97
N ARG A 76 -22.02 16.03 -6.17
CA ARG A 76 -23.17 15.71 -6.99
C ARG A 76 -23.08 14.30 -7.53
N VAL A 77 -24.18 13.54 -7.48
CA VAL A 77 -24.33 12.29 -8.22
C VAL A 77 -24.65 12.62 -9.67
N LEU A 78 -23.82 12.17 -10.60
CA LEU A 78 -23.93 12.43 -12.03
C LEU A 78 -24.81 11.40 -12.72
N ASP A 79 -24.56 10.12 -12.46
CA ASP A 79 -25.33 9.00 -13.03
C ASP A 79 -25.22 7.73 -12.17
N ALA A 80 -26.17 6.81 -12.33
CA ALA A 80 -26.19 5.52 -11.67
C ALA A 80 -26.90 4.48 -12.52
N ARG A 81 -26.29 3.31 -12.74
CA ARG A 81 -26.85 2.25 -13.60
C ARG A 81 -26.43 0.85 -13.16
N THR A 82 -27.15 -0.13 -13.70
CA THR A 82 -26.92 -1.58 -13.48
C THR A 82 -26.42 -2.31 -14.74
N GLU A 83 -25.94 -1.58 -15.74
CA GLU A 83 -25.55 -2.16 -17.02
C GLU A 83 -24.41 -3.19 -16.91
N GLY A 84 -24.50 -4.27 -17.71
CA GLY A 84 -23.48 -5.29 -17.81
C GLY A 84 -23.27 -6.15 -16.55
N GLY A 85 -24.28 -6.20 -15.64
CA GLY A 85 -24.18 -6.98 -14.41
C GLY A 85 -23.26 -6.38 -13.33
N ARG A 86 -22.74 -5.18 -13.54
CA ARG A 86 -21.94 -4.42 -12.58
C ARG A 86 -22.61 -3.09 -12.24
N PRO A 87 -23.32 -3.00 -11.11
CA PRO A 87 -23.91 -1.74 -10.66
C PRO A 87 -22.84 -0.71 -10.36
N TRP A 88 -23.00 0.51 -10.89
CA TRP A 88 -22.06 1.60 -10.64
C TRP A 88 -22.79 2.94 -10.41
N ILE A 89 -22.13 3.83 -9.68
CA ILE A 89 -22.55 5.21 -9.44
C ILE A 89 -21.40 6.12 -9.82
N ALA A 90 -21.67 7.13 -10.64
CA ALA A 90 -20.72 8.19 -10.94
C ALA A 90 -21.09 9.45 -10.17
N SER A 91 -20.14 10.05 -9.50
CA SER A 91 -20.25 11.32 -8.80
C SER A 91 -19.19 12.31 -9.27
N GLU A 92 -19.42 13.57 -8.97
CA GLU A 92 -18.47 14.65 -9.22
C GLU A 92 -17.09 14.28 -8.63
N PHE A 93 -16.05 14.42 -9.44
CA PHE A 93 -14.69 14.22 -8.96
C PHE A 93 -14.23 15.45 -8.19
N LEU A 94 -13.81 15.26 -6.95
CA LEU A 94 -13.33 16.32 -6.08
C LEU A 94 -11.83 16.22 -5.91
N THR A 95 -11.13 17.34 -6.13
CA THR A 95 -9.68 17.41 -5.98
C THR A 95 -9.33 17.94 -4.60
N GLY A 96 -8.72 17.11 -3.79
CA GLY A 96 -8.27 17.47 -2.45
C GLY A 96 -8.01 16.24 -1.57
N PRO A 97 -7.36 16.40 -0.41
CA PRO A 97 -7.23 15.35 0.59
C PRO A 97 -8.58 15.07 1.25
N THR A 98 -8.74 13.86 1.78
CA THR A 98 -9.81 13.61 2.74
C THR A 98 -9.48 14.32 4.07
N LEU A 99 -10.48 14.59 4.89
CA LEU A 99 -10.26 15.15 6.24
C LEU A 99 -9.38 14.20 7.07
N ASP A 100 -9.51 12.88 6.85
CA ASP A 100 -8.65 11.89 7.51
C ASP A 100 -7.18 12.05 7.11
N ASP A 101 -6.90 12.18 5.81
CA ASP A 101 -5.55 12.43 5.30
C ASP A 101 -5.00 13.76 5.87
N ALA A 102 -5.78 14.84 5.79
CA ALA A 102 -5.36 16.16 6.20
C ALA A 102 -4.99 16.21 7.71
N VAL A 103 -5.82 15.63 8.57
CA VAL A 103 -5.56 15.61 10.02
C VAL A 103 -4.39 14.68 10.35
N ARG A 104 -4.29 13.54 9.68
CA ARG A 104 -3.17 12.60 9.87
C ARG A 104 -1.83 13.22 9.48
N ASP A 105 -1.78 13.92 8.34
CA ASP A 105 -0.54 14.37 7.71
C ASP A 105 -0.12 15.77 8.19
N HIS A 106 -1.08 16.61 8.58
CA HIS A 106 -0.83 18.01 9.00
C HIS A 106 -1.21 18.32 10.45
N GLY A 107 -1.81 17.37 11.16
CA GLY A 107 -2.29 17.56 12.53
C GLY A 107 -3.71 18.12 12.62
N PRO A 108 -4.23 18.33 13.85
CA PRO A 108 -5.57 18.86 14.08
C PRO A 108 -5.74 20.29 13.53
N LEU A 109 -6.98 20.59 13.15
CA LEU A 109 -7.36 21.90 12.63
C LEU A 109 -7.52 22.92 13.78
N ASP A 110 -7.25 24.19 13.50
CA ASP A 110 -7.49 25.28 14.46
C ASP A 110 -8.98 25.61 14.63
N ASP A 111 -9.35 26.34 15.68
CA ASP A 111 -10.74 26.70 16.02
C ASP A 111 -11.50 27.36 14.85
N PRO A 112 -10.97 28.39 14.17
CA PRO A 112 -11.64 29.00 13.03
C PRO A 112 -11.93 28.02 11.90
N THR A 113 -10.98 27.13 11.61
CA THR A 113 -11.09 26.14 10.55
C THR A 113 -12.09 25.04 10.91
N VAL A 114 -12.12 24.59 12.19
CA VAL A 114 -13.13 23.64 12.68
C VAL A 114 -14.54 24.23 12.59
N ARG A 115 -14.70 25.53 12.91
CA ARG A 115 -16.00 26.22 12.78
C ARG A 115 -16.46 26.28 11.31
N ALA A 116 -15.56 26.61 10.40
CA ALA A 116 -15.87 26.63 8.97
C ALA A 116 -16.24 25.23 8.45
N LEU A 117 -15.49 24.21 8.89
CA LEU A 117 -15.79 22.80 8.60
C LEU A 117 -17.17 22.41 9.12
N ALA A 118 -17.46 22.68 10.39
CA ALA A 118 -18.72 22.36 11.05
C ALA A 118 -19.92 23.01 10.35
N THR A 119 -19.82 24.29 10.02
CA THR A 119 -20.87 25.00 9.30
C THR A 119 -21.12 24.42 7.92
N ALA A 120 -20.08 24.14 7.14
CA ALA A 120 -20.22 23.53 5.81
C ALA A 120 -20.83 22.12 5.89
N LEU A 121 -20.44 21.30 6.86
CA LEU A 121 -21.00 19.95 7.05
C LEU A 121 -22.44 19.98 7.57
N ALA A 122 -22.77 20.92 8.46
CA ALA A 122 -24.14 21.11 8.91
C ALA A 122 -25.06 21.52 7.75
N VAL A 123 -24.61 22.42 6.88
CA VAL A 123 -25.33 22.78 5.64
C VAL A 123 -25.48 21.57 4.72
N ALA A 124 -24.42 20.78 4.54
CA ALA A 124 -24.49 19.54 3.75
C ALA A 124 -25.53 18.55 4.29
N LEU A 125 -25.56 18.31 5.61
CA LEU A 125 -26.53 17.43 6.25
C LEU A 125 -27.96 17.96 6.10
N ARG A 126 -28.19 19.25 6.26
CA ARG A 126 -29.48 19.90 6.01
C ARG A 126 -29.99 19.59 4.59
N ASP A 127 -29.13 19.78 3.58
CA ASP A 127 -29.49 19.61 2.18
C ASP A 127 -29.76 18.11 1.85
N ILE A 128 -29.01 17.20 2.45
CA ILE A 128 -29.21 15.75 2.36
C ILE A 128 -30.56 15.35 2.99
N HIS A 129 -30.82 15.83 4.21
CA HIS A 129 -32.05 15.50 4.95
C HIS A 129 -33.29 16.12 4.27
N ALA A 130 -33.17 17.30 3.67
CA ALA A 130 -34.26 17.93 2.89
C ALA A 130 -34.65 17.12 1.65
N ALA A 131 -33.71 16.34 1.09
CA ALA A 131 -33.97 15.39 0.00
C ALA A 131 -34.57 14.05 0.48
N GLY A 132 -34.86 13.91 1.78
CA GLY A 132 -35.40 12.69 2.38
C GLY A 132 -34.36 11.58 2.59
N LEU A 133 -33.07 11.92 2.51
CA LEU A 133 -31.95 10.99 2.67
C LEU A 133 -31.30 11.14 4.05
N VAL A 134 -30.66 10.07 4.51
CA VAL A 134 -29.79 10.05 5.68
C VAL A 134 -28.43 9.50 5.24
N HIS A 135 -27.33 10.17 5.63
CA HIS A 135 -26.00 9.82 5.18
C HIS A 135 -25.49 8.46 5.74
N ARG A 136 -25.73 8.19 7.01
CA ARG A 136 -25.47 6.92 7.73
C ARG A 136 -24.01 6.45 7.83
N ASP A 137 -23.07 7.12 7.16
CA ASP A 137 -21.62 6.79 7.21
C ASP A 137 -20.75 8.04 7.14
N LEU A 138 -21.16 9.12 7.81
CA LEU A 138 -20.35 10.34 7.89
C LEU A 138 -19.11 10.06 8.75
N LYS A 139 -17.94 10.25 8.13
CA LYS A 139 -16.63 10.02 8.76
C LYS A 139 -15.56 10.86 8.06
N PRO A 140 -14.37 11.06 8.63
CA PRO A 140 -13.31 11.89 8.04
C PRO A 140 -12.90 11.46 6.63
N ALA A 141 -12.89 10.14 6.33
CA ALA A 141 -12.56 9.63 5.00
C ALA A 141 -13.64 9.94 3.93
N ASN A 142 -14.86 10.31 4.32
CA ASN A 142 -15.97 10.69 3.43
C ASN A 142 -16.15 12.21 3.31
N ILE A 143 -15.15 13.00 3.69
CA ILE A 143 -15.13 14.46 3.58
C ILE A 143 -13.88 14.85 2.82
N VAL A 144 -14.02 15.46 1.65
CA VAL A 144 -12.91 15.96 0.84
C VAL A 144 -12.77 17.47 1.05
N LEU A 145 -11.54 17.90 1.37
CA LEU A 145 -11.20 19.31 1.52
C LEU A 145 -10.77 19.86 0.16
N THR A 146 -11.61 20.70 -0.44
CA THR A 146 -11.33 21.31 -1.75
C THR A 146 -11.01 22.81 -1.61
N ALA A 147 -10.47 23.44 -2.65
CA ALA A 147 -10.22 24.89 -2.67
C ALA A 147 -11.49 25.74 -2.46
N SER A 148 -12.68 25.16 -2.73
CA SER A 148 -14.00 25.81 -2.49
C SER A 148 -14.58 25.47 -1.12
N GLY A 149 -13.94 24.64 -0.33
CA GLY A 149 -14.38 24.21 1.01
C GLY A 149 -14.59 22.71 1.14
N PRO A 150 -15.01 22.25 2.32
CA PRO A 150 -15.31 20.84 2.59
C PRO A 150 -16.51 20.33 1.77
N ARG A 151 -16.38 19.13 1.24
CA ARG A 151 -17.41 18.47 0.42
C ARG A 151 -17.64 17.06 0.93
N VAL A 152 -18.90 16.72 1.22
CA VAL A 152 -19.31 15.36 1.64
C VAL A 152 -19.42 14.46 0.42
N ILE A 153 -18.85 13.29 0.48
CA ILE A 153 -18.91 12.24 -0.53
C ILE A 153 -19.56 10.97 0.04
N ASP A 154 -19.93 10.05 -0.83
CA ASP A 154 -20.36 8.68 -0.48
C ASP A 154 -21.48 8.65 0.58
N PHE A 155 -22.68 9.13 0.22
CA PHE A 155 -23.87 8.82 1.01
C PHE A 155 -23.93 7.33 1.28
N GLY A 156 -24.43 6.90 2.42
CA GLY A 156 -24.53 5.49 2.80
C GLY A 156 -25.46 4.64 1.92
N ILE A 157 -25.31 4.78 0.62
CA ILE A 157 -26.13 4.32 -0.50
C ILE A 157 -26.35 2.78 -0.55
N ALA A 158 -25.77 2.02 0.37
CA ALA A 158 -25.95 0.57 0.39
C ALA A 158 -26.18 0.02 1.81
N ARG A 159 -26.52 0.87 2.78
CA ARG A 159 -26.78 0.44 4.15
C ARG A 159 -28.29 0.27 4.39
N PRO A 160 -28.74 -0.86 4.97
CA PRO A 160 -30.17 -1.09 5.21
C PRO A 160 -30.72 -0.10 6.24
N GLU A 161 -31.98 0.34 6.04
CA GLU A 161 -32.73 1.19 6.99
C GLU A 161 -32.95 0.54 8.35
N HIS A 162 -33.01 -0.79 8.38
CA HIS A 162 -33.14 -1.61 9.58
C HIS A 162 -31.88 -2.44 9.69
N GLY A 163 -31.23 -2.43 10.83
CA GLY A 163 -29.95 -3.08 11.13
C GLY A 163 -29.84 -4.60 10.97
N LEU A 164 -30.62 -5.19 10.08
CA LEU A 164 -30.72 -6.62 9.82
C LEU A 164 -30.17 -7.01 8.44
N THR A 165 -28.91 -6.71 8.18
CA THR A 165 -28.08 -7.63 7.39
C THR A 165 -26.92 -8.03 8.27
N LEU A 166 -27.13 -9.06 9.08
CA LEU A 166 -26.04 -9.81 9.66
C LEU A 166 -25.12 -10.21 8.49
N THR A 167 -23.90 -9.67 8.49
CA THR A 167 -22.80 -10.43 7.86
C THR A 167 -22.76 -11.78 8.56
N THR A 168 -22.26 -12.83 7.91
CA THR A 168 -22.11 -14.20 8.45
C THR A 168 -21.43 -14.24 9.84
N THR A 169 -20.99 -13.10 10.36
CA THR A 169 -20.32 -12.87 11.65
C THR A 169 -21.19 -12.14 12.70
N GLY A 170 -22.44 -11.82 12.40
CA GLY A 170 -23.35 -11.19 13.40
C GLY A 170 -23.08 -9.71 13.72
N GLN A 171 -22.22 -9.02 12.96
CA GLN A 171 -21.88 -7.62 13.22
C GLN A 171 -22.58 -6.68 12.24
N VAL A 172 -23.18 -5.62 12.76
CA VAL A 172 -23.69 -4.48 11.97
C VAL A 172 -22.48 -3.72 11.41
N PRO A 173 -22.39 -3.48 10.10
CA PRO A 173 -21.25 -2.78 9.49
C PRO A 173 -21.30 -1.26 9.77
N VAL A 174 -20.97 -0.86 10.98
CA VAL A 174 -20.83 0.53 11.41
C VAL A 174 -19.34 0.87 11.46
N THR A 175 -18.94 2.04 10.94
CA THR A 175 -17.55 2.51 11.10
C THR A 175 -17.28 2.79 12.59
N PRO A 176 -16.35 2.06 13.25
CA PRO A 176 -16.16 2.16 14.70
C PRO A 176 -15.80 3.58 15.14
N GLY A 177 -16.54 4.08 16.14
CA GLY A 177 -16.30 5.37 16.77
C GLY A 177 -16.96 6.58 16.10
N TYR A 178 -17.62 6.41 14.94
CA TYR A 178 -18.36 7.51 14.26
C TYR A 178 -19.86 7.26 14.13
N GLY A 179 -20.32 6.01 14.09
CA GLY A 179 -21.73 5.70 14.03
C GLY A 179 -22.43 5.97 15.35
N ALA A 180 -23.69 6.41 15.27
CA ALA A 180 -24.50 6.77 16.43
C ALA A 180 -24.91 5.54 17.29
N PRO A 181 -25.24 5.72 18.59
CA PRO A 181 -25.67 4.63 19.48
C PRO A 181 -26.79 3.78 18.89
N GLU A 182 -27.83 4.40 18.34
CA GLU A 182 -28.97 3.72 17.70
C GLU A 182 -28.53 2.88 16.46
N GLN A 183 -27.48 3.30 15.73
CA GLN A 183 -26.91 2.49 14.64
C GLN A 183 -26.19 1.26 15.18
N VAL A 184 -25.40 1.42 16.25
CA VAL A 184 -24.67 0.34 16.90
C VAL A 184 -25.64 -0.70 17.48
N LEU A 185 -26.76 -0.24 18.03
CA LEU A 185 -27.81 -1.09 18.61
C LEU A 185 -28.76 -1.70 17.57
N GLY A 186 -28.56 -1.41 16.26
CA GLY A 186 -29.43 -1.92 15.19
C GLY A 186 -30.86 -1.35 15.21
N GLN A 187 -31.07 -0.21 15.85
CA GLN A 187 -32.35 0.49 15.93
C GLN A 187 -32.62 1.28 14.63
N ARG A 188 -33.82 1.85 14.51
CA ARG A 188 -34.17 2.70 13.37
C ARG A 188 -33.30 3.97 13.34
N VAL A 189 -32.63 4.20 12.23
CA VAL A 189 -31.68 5.30 12.04
C VAL A 189 -32.38 6.46 11.34
N GLY A 190 -32.46 7.60 12.00
CA GLY A 190 -32.99 8.86 11.45
C GLY A 190 -31.89 9.91 11.17
N PRO A 191 -32.31 11.12 10.69
CA PRO A 191 -31.38 12.22 10.38
C PRO A 191 -30.46 12.63 11.54
N LEU A 192 -30.91 12.52 12.78
CA LEU A 192 -30.12 12.88 13.98
C LEU A 192 -28.95 11.92 14.25
N ALA A 193 -28.90 10.75 13.61
CA ALA A 193 -27.72 9.88 13.64
C ALA A 193 -26.53 10.52 12.92
N ASP A 194 -26.77 11.24 11.82
CA ASP A 194 -25.72 11.96 11.08
C ASP A 194 -25.16 13.12 11.92
N VAL A 195 -25.97 13.71 12.78
CA VAL A 195 -25.53 14.79 13.72
C VAL A 195 -24.56 14.20 14.76
N PHE A 196 -24.82 13.00 15.26
CA PHE A 196 -23.87 12.30 16.14
C PHE A 196 -22.53 12.06 15.41
N SER A 197 -22.61 11.54 14.18
CA SER A 197 -21.43 11.31 13.35
C SER A 197 -20.67 12.61 13.08
N LEU A 198 -21.36 13.72 12.82
CA LEU A 198 -20.77 15.05 12.68
C LEU A 198 -20.03 15.46 13.96
N GLY A 199 -20.62 15.29 15.14
CA GLY A 199 -19.95 15.55 16.41
C GLY A 199 -18.65 14.77 16.57
N ALA A 200 -18.66 13.46 16.25
CA ALA A 200 -17.48 12.60 16.30
C ALA A 200 -16.40 13.01 15.28
N VAL A 201 -16.79 13.45 14.09
CA VAL A 201 -15.90 14.01 13.06
C VAL A 201 -15.23 15.31 13.55
N LEU A 202 -16.00 16.20 14.21
CA LEU A 202 -15.48 17.46 14.71
C LEU A 202 -14.51 17.28 15.88
N VAL A 203 -14.74 16.29 16.77
CA VAL A 203 -13.75 15.90 17.79
C VAL A 203 -12.45 15.49 17.12
N TYR A 204 -12.51 14.63 16.11
CA TYR A 204 -11.32 14.19 15.38
C TYR A 204 -10.60 15.36 14.67
N ALA A 205 -11.35 16.23 14.00
CA ALA A 205 -10.80 17.38 13.31
C ALA A 205 -10.08 18.35 14.27
N ALA A 206 -10.65 18.58 15.46
CA ALA A 206 -10.13 19.54 16.45
C ALA A 206 -9.01 18.98 17.33
N SER A 207 -8.92 17.66 17.52
CA SER A 207 -8.00 17.02 18.48
C SER A 207 -7.01 16.04 17.85
N GLY A 208 -7.24 15.58 16.62
CA GLY A 208 -6.51 14.47 16.02
C GLY A 208 -6.84 13.09 16.63
N GLN A 209 -7.82 13.03 17.55
CA GLN A 209 -8.21 11.80 18.24
C GLN A 209 -9.71 11.50 18.04
N ARG A 210 -10.06 10.21 18.09
CA ARG A 210 -11.47 9.80 18.02
C ARG A 210 -12.21 10.16 19.30
N ALA A 211 -13.49 10.51 19.17
CA ALA A 211 -14.36 10.76 20.32
C ALA A 211 -14.54 9.53 21.23
N TYR A 212 -14.42 8.33 20.65
CA TYR A 212 -14.53 7.05 21.34
C TYR A 212 -13.43 6.11 20.88
N GLU A 213 -12.72 5.49 21.82
CA GLU A 213 -11.65 4.55 21.56
C GLU A 213 -11.81 3.30 22.42
N GLY A 214 -11.25 2.18 21.96
CA GLY A 214 -11.25 0.91 22.66
C GLY A 214 -10.23 -0.05 22.06
N ALA A 215 -9.83 -1.08 22.79
CA ALA A 215 -8.85 -2.06 22.39
C ALA A 215 -9.27 -2.87 21.14
N HIS A 216 -10.58 -3.01 20.92
CA HIS A 216 -11.17 -3.72 19.78
C HIS A 216 -12.53 -3.09 19.41
N VAL A 217 -13.06 -3.45 18.22
CA VAL A 217 -14.30 -2.87 17.68
C VAL A 217 -15.46 -2.91 18.68
N ALA A 218 -15.67 -4.03 19.36
CA ALA A 218 -16.76 -4.15 20.32
C ALA A 218 -16.58 -3.22 21.55
N ALA A 219 -15.33 -2.97 21.99
CA ALA A 219 -15.06 -2.00 23.05
C ALA A 219 -15.36 -0.56 22.58
N VAL A 220 -15.00 -0.20 21.35
CA VAL A 220 -15.36 1.10 20.77
C VAL A 220 -16.87 1.26 20.66
N GLN A 221 -17.60 0.21 20.24
CA GLN A 221 -19.05 0.21 20.16
C GLN A 221 -19.70 0.35 21.55
N TYR A 222 -19.16 -0.32 22.56
CA TYR A 222 -19.61 -0.16 23.95
C TYR A 222 -19.44 1.29 24.43
N GLU A 223 -18.29 1.90 24.17
CA GLU A 223 -18.02 3.31 24.51
C GLU A 223 -18.96 4.27 23.77
N VAL A 224 -19.28 4.01 22.50
CA VAL A 224 -20.26 4.80 21.74
C VAL A 224 -21.64 4.76 22.43
N VAL A 225 -22.06 3.62 22.92
CA VAL A 225 -23.39 3.45 23.55
C VAL A 225 -23.42 3.97 24.99
N HIS A 226 -22.37 3.68 25.77
CA HIS A 226 -22.39 3.88 27.23
C HIS A 226 -21.36 4.90 27.74
N GLY A 227 -20.24 5.08 27.03
CA GLY A 227 -19.14 5.93 27.49
C GLY A 227 -19.38 7.43 27.20
N ALA A 228 -18.62 8.27 27.89
CA ALA A 228 -18.56 9.71 27.61
C ALA A 228 -17.62 10.00 26.43
N PRO A 229 -17.93 11.00 25.57
CA PRO A 229 -17.02 11.38 24.50
C PRO A 229 -15.76 12.04 25.08
N ARG A 230 -14.60 11.78 24.46
CA ARG A 230 -13.30 12.35 24.83
C ARG A 230 -13.18 13.77 24.26
N LEU A 231 -13.46 14.77 25.09
CA LEU A 231 -13.40 16.20 24.71
C LEU A 231 -12.19 16.94 25.33
N ASP A 232 -11.38 16.27 26.12
CA ASP A 232 -10.25 16.84 26.87
C ASP A 232 -9.23 17.57 26.00
N ARG A 233 -9.05 17.12 24.75
CA ARG A 233 -8.14 17.72 23.77
C ARG A 233 -8.82 18.62 22.75
N VAL A 234 -10.13 18.78 22.82
CA VAL A 234 -10.87 19.71 21.98
C VAL A 234 -10.74 21.12 22.61
N PRO A 235 -10.46 22.16 21.83
CA PRO A 235 -10.43 23.53 22.34
C PRO A 235 -11.66 23.88 23.19
N PRO A 236 -11.51 24.51 24.37
CA PRO A 236 -12.63 24.79 25.29
C PRO A 236 -13.78 25.57 24.66
N SER A 237 -13.48 26.45 23.67
CA SER A 237 -14.47 27.19 22.88
C SER A 237 -15.37 26.35 21.99
N LEU A 238 -14.91 25.15 21.58
CA LEU A 238 -15.63 24.23 20.72
C LEU A 238 -16.39 23.15 21.51
N GLN A 239 -15.98 22.83 22.73
CA GLN A 239 -16.62 21.77 23.54
C GLN A 239 -18.13 21.98 23.75
N PRO A 240 -18.64 23.17 24.08
CA PRO A 240 -20.07 23.41 24.27
C PRO A 240 -20.87 23.34 22.96
N LEU A 241 -20.20 23.46 21.79
CA LEU A 241 -20.82 23.34 20.48
C LEU A 241 -20.86 21.88 19.98
N ILE A 242 -19.81 21.13 20.26
CA ILE A 242 -19.64 19.73 19.80
C ILE A 242 -20.34 18.74 20.74
N GLY A 243 -20.25 18.96 22.06
CA GLY A 243 -20.79 18.06 23.08
C GLY A 243 -22.26 17.68 22.88
N PRO A 244 -23.17 18.62 22.63
CA PRO A 244 -24.58 18.33 22.38
C PRO A 244 -24.84 17.41 21.19
N CYS A 245 -23.99 17.44 20.14
CA CYS A 245 -24.11 16.52 19.00
C CYS A 245 -23.94 15.05 19.41
N LEU A 246 -23.15 14.80 20.46
CA LEU A 246 -22.78 13.47 20.94
C LEU A 246 -23.72 12.93 22.04
N ALA A 247 -24.87 13.57 22.22
CA ALA A 247 -25.91 13.08 23.14
C ALA A 247 -26.35 11.65 22.74
N LYS A 248 -26.51 10.78 23.74
CA LYS A 248 -26.89 9.38 23.48
C LYS A 248 -28.34 9.28 22.99
N ASP A 249 -29.23 10.08 23.57
CA ASP A 249 -30.61 10.25 23.07
C ASP A 249 -30.61 11.12 21.80
N PRO A 250 -31.09 10.59 20.66
CA PRO A 250 -31.20 11.37 19.44
C PRO A 250 -32.01 12.66 19.61
N ALA A 251 -33.08 12.66 20.44
CA ALA A 251 -33.95 13.81 20.65
C ALA A 251 -33.25 14.98 21.35
N ALA A 252 -32.14 14.72 22.07
CA ALA A 252 -31.35 15.75 22.75
C ALA A 252 -30.31 16.40 21.81
N ARG A 253 -30.14 15.91 20.58
CA ARG A 253 -29.18 16.45 19.61
C ARG A 253 -29.76 17.66 18.87
N PRO A 254 -28.94 18.71 18.58
CA PRO A 254 -29.38 19.85 17.78
C PRO A 254 -29.64 19.43 16.34
N VAL A 255 -30.52 20.15 15.65
CA VAL A 255 -30.72 19.97 14.19
C VAL A 255 -29.64 20.70 13.39
N PRO A 256 -29.36 20.28 12.14
CA PRO A 256 -28.28 20.86 11.32
C PRO A 256 -28.36 22.38 11.17
N GLU A 257 -29.55 22.98 11.06
CA GLU A 257 -29.73 24.43 10.97
C GLU A 257 -29.28 25.18 12.22
N GLN A 258 -29.49 24.60 13.40
CA GLN A 258 -29.02 25.15 14.68
C GLN A 258 -27.49 25.10 14.75
N LEU A 259 -26.88 23.98 14.30
CA LEU A 259 -25.42 23.84 14.25
C LEU A 259 -24.78 24.84 13.30
N ALA A 260 -25.31 25.00 12.09
CA ALA A 260 -24.78 25.95 11.12
C ALA A 260 -24.75 27.39 11.66
N ARG A 261 -25.74 27.76 12.50
CA ARG A 261 -25.77 29.10 13.16
C ARG A 261 -24.86 29.15 14.37
N ALA A 262 -24.78 28.09 15.18
CA ALA A 262 -24.03 28.08 16.42
C ALA A 262 -22.51 28.12 16.20
N PHE A 263 -22.00 27.48 15.16
CA PHE A 263 -20.57 27.45 14.88
C PHE A 263 -20.04 28.78 14.32
N ASP A 264 -20.87 29.56 13.61
CA ASP A 264 -20.59 30.95 13.15
C ASP A 264 -19.08 31.22 12.90
N PRO A 265 -18.50 30.77 11.78
CA PRO A 265 -17.08 30.90 11.56
C PRO A 265 -16.68 32.37 11.41
N PRO A 266 -15.52 32.77 11.97
CA PRO A 266 -15.04 34.14 11.82
C PRO A 266 -14.77 34.45 10.34
N ARG A 267 -14.91 35.73 9.95
CA ARG A 267 -14.65 36.17 8.56
C ARG A 267 -13.26 35.76 8.11
N GLY A 268 -13.18 35.11 6.97
CA GLY A 268 -11.91 34.65 6.39
C GLY A 268 -11.47 33.26 6.85
N ALA A 269 -12.24 32.52 7.66
CA ALA A 269 -11.95 31.14 8.04
C ALA A 269 -11.87 30.22 6.80
N GLU A 270 -12.59 30.55 5.73
CA GLU A 270 -12.51 29.85 4.45
C GLU A 270 -11.15 29.94 3.74
N ARG A 271 -10.27 30.85 4.18
CA ARG A 271 -8.89 30.94 3.66
C ARG A 271 -8.05 29.72 4.01
N ALA A 272 -8.42 28.97 5.05
CA ALA A 272 -7.75 27.73 5.42
C ALA A 272 -7.70 26.71 4.28
N TRP A 273 -8.69 26.73 3.36
CA TRP A 273 -8.73 25.85 2.19
C TRP A 273 -7.93 26.37 1.00
N ARG A 274 -7.46 27.62 1.03
CA ARG A 274 -6.74 28.31 -0.05
C ARG A 274 -5.30 28.70 0.31
N GLY A 275 -4.88 28.39 1.50
CA GLY A 275 -3.54 28.69 2.01
C GLY A 275 -2.97 27.57 2.88
N GLY A 276 -1.66 27.57 3.09
CA GLY A 276 -0.99 26.58 3.93
C GLY A 276 -0.85 25.18 3.32
N PRO A 277 -0.55 24.17 4.16
CA PRO A 277 -0.23 22.81 3.70
C PRO A 277 -1.37 22.11 2.96
N ILE A 278 -2.61 22.29 3.43
CA ILE A 278 -3.80 21.69 2.79
C ILE A 278 -3.99 22.22 1.36
N ALA A 279 -3.82 23.55 1.17
CA ALA A 279 -3.93 24.15 -0.16
C ALA A 279 -2.83 23.66 -1.12
N GLN A 280 -1.61 23.45 -0.61
CA GLN A 280 -0.51 22.88 -1.40
C GLN A 280 -0.84 21.46 -1.84
N GLU A 281 -1.42 20.65 -0.96
CA GLU A 281 -1.83 19.29 -1.30
C GLU A 281 -2.98 19.29 -2.31
N ILE A 282 -3.97 20.17 -2.18
CA ILE A 282 -5.03 20.35 -3.16
C ILE A 282 -4.42 20.63 -4.54
N SER A 283 -3.52 21.63 -4.63
CA SER A 283 -2.84 22.00 -5.88
C SER A 283 -2.03 20.85 -6.47
N THR A 284 -1.33 20.08 -5.66
CA THR A 284 -0.57 18.89 -6.10
C THR A 284 -1.49 17.84 -6.71
N ARG A 285 -2.63 17.57 -6.07
CA ARG A 285 -3.63 16.60 -6.58
C ARG A 285 -4.32 17.12 -7.86
N GLU A 286 -4.54 18.43 -7.99
CA GLU A 286 -5.05 19.05 -9.23
C GLU A 286 -4.08 18.87 -10.41
N HIS A 287 -2.80 19.13 -10.20
CA HIS A 287 -1.78 18.90 -11.22
C HIS A 287 -1.66 17.43 -11.61
N HIS A 288 -1.81 16.53 -10.65
CA HIS A 288 -1.78 15.09 -10.93
C HIS A 288 -2.99 14.65 -11.76
N LEU A 289 -4.19 15.11 -11.41
CA LEU A 289 -5.41 14.85 -12.18
C LEU A 289 -5.28 15.40 -13.60
N HIS A 290 -4.82 16.63 -13.75
CA HIS A 290 -4.64 17.26 -15.07
C HIS A 290 -3.72 16.42 -15.97
N ARG A 291 -2.63 15.89 -15.43
CA ARG A 291 -1.75 14.97 -16.17
C ARG A 291 -2.44 13.69 -16.62
N LEU A 292 -3.29 13.10 -15.77
CA LEU A 292 -4.05 11.88 -16.10
C LEU A 292 -5.13 12.13 -17.18
N THR A 293 -5.72 13.32 -17.20
CA THR A 293 -6.83 13.66 -18.11
C THR A 293 -6.36 14.24 -19.44
N THR A 294 -5.13 14.78 -19.53
CA THR A 294 -4.57 15.40 -20.73
C THR A 294 -3.69 14.47 -21.58
N LEU A 295 -3.51 13.22 -21.19
CA LEU A 295 -2.88 12.23 -22.07
C LEU A 295 -3.75 12.10 -23.35
N PRO A 296 -3.16 12.21 -24.58
CA PRO A 296 -3.94 12.18 -25.81
C PRO A 296 -4.75 10.89 -25.89
N GLY A 297 -6.07 11.01 -25.90
CA GLY A 297 -6.95 9.92 -26.27
C GLY A 297 -6.69 9.57 -27.74
N GLU A 298 -6.69 8.28 -28.06
CA GLU A 298 -6.60 7.82 -29.45
C GLU A 298 -7.59 8.58 -30.34
N PRO A 299 -7.18 9.02 -31.54
CA PRO A 299 -8.05 9.70 -32.46
C PRO A 299 -9.14 8.72 -32.95
N ALA A 300 -10.38 9.14 -32.83
CA ALA A 300 -11.52 8.44 -33.36
C ALA A 300 -11.44 8.30 -34.89
N GLY A 301 -11.54 7.06 -35.41
CA GLY A 301 -11.99 6.71 -36.74
C GLY A 301 -10.95 6.51 -37.82
N PRO A 302 -11.10 5.46 -38.64
CA PRO A 302 -10.15 5.11 -39.67
C PRO A 302 -10.30 6.01 -40.88
N ARG A 303 -9.33 6.87 -41.14
CA ARG A 303 -9.12 7.45 -42.46
C ARG A 303 -8.53 6.39 -43.37
N SER A 304 -9.30 5.99 -44.40
CA SER A 304 -8.88 5.05 -45.44
C SER A 304 -7.60 5.54 -46.14
N LEU A 305 -6.50 4.85 -45.93
CA LEU A 305 -5.29 5.03 -46.70
C LEU A 305 -5.30 4.10 -47.91
N SER A 306 -5.21 4.73 -49.08
CA SER A 306 -5.19 4.13 -50.40
C SER A 306 -4.11 3.05 -50.57
N ARG A 307 -4.49 1.94 -51.20
CA ARG A 307 -3.72 0.73 -51.48
C ARG A 307 -2.45 0.88 -52.35
N ARG A 308 -1.96 2.10 -52.58
CA ARG A 308 -0.88 2.35 -53.57
C ARG A 308 0.53 2.59 -52.98
N ARG A 309 0.75 2.47 -51.66
CA ARG A 309 2.08 2.70 -51.05
C ARG A 309 2.66 1.47 -50.32
N LEU A 310 2.17 0.27 -50.56
CA LEU A 310 2.56 -0.95 -49.83
C LEU A 310 3.39 -1.94 -50.67
N LEU A 311 4.04 -1.47 -51.73
CA LEU A 311 4.82 -2.37 -52.63
C LEU A 311 6.26 -1.92 -52.88
N THR A 312 6.94 -1.34 -51.90
CA THR A 312 8.40 -1.16 -52.00
C THR A 312 9.03 -1.40 -50.62
N GLY A 313 9.51 -2.60 -50.39
CA GLY A 313 10.29 -2.89 -49.17
C GLY A 313 10.41 -4.37 -48.78
N VAL A 314 10.42 -5.29 -49.74
CA VAL A 314 10.80 -6.67 -49.46
C VAL A 314 11.99 -7.05 -50.34
N ALA A 315 13.18 -7.04 -49.75
CA ALA A 315 14.29 -7.90 -50.16
C ALA A 315 15.38 -7.86 -49.08
N ILE A 316 15.76 -9.04 -48.69
CA ILE A 316 17.06 -9.49 -48.16
C ILE A 316 17.00 -10.10 -46.75
N GLY A 317 17.15 -11.43 -46.73
CA GLY A 317 17.77 -12.32 -45.79
C GLY A 317 16.82 -12.93 -44.74
N GLY A 318 16.45 -14.10 -44.80
CA GLY A 318 16.88 -15.41 -45.24
C GLY A 318 17.08 -16.35 -44.06
N SER A 319 16.05 -17.27 -43.87
CA SER A 319 16.15 -18.60 -43.24
C SER A 319 16.83 -18.79 -41.88
N VAL A 320 16.09 -19.35 -40.91
CA VAL A 320 16.30 -20.68 -40.32
C VAL A 320 15.17 -21.05 -39.35
N LEU A 321 14.44 -22.07 -39.74
CA LEU A 321 13.83 -23.21 -39.05
C LEU A 321 12.75 -23.02 -37.96
N ALA A 322 11.59 -23.49 -38.37
CA ALA A 322 10.46 -23.91 -37.59
C ALA A 322 10.74 -25.20 -36.82
N VAL A 323 10.24 -25.32 -35.60
CA VAL A 323 9.44 -26.44 -35.08
C VAL A 323 8.78 -26.01 -33.76
N GLY A 324 7.47 -26.17 -33.62
CA GLY A 324 6.76 -26.03 -32.36
C GLY A 324 5.77 -24.85 -32.31
N GLY A 325 4.85 -24.88 -33.29
CA GLY A 325 3.91 -23.84 -33.35
C GLY A 325 2.48 -24.24 -33.48
N GLY A 326 1.58 -23.82 -32.85
CA GLY A 326 0.14 -23.94 -33.02
C GLY A 326 -0.67 -22.99 -32.16
N ALA A 327 -0.14 -22.59 -31.00
CA ALA A 327 -0.84 -21.73 -30.05
C ALA A 327 -0.34 -20.28 -30.01
N ALA A 328 0.79 -19.97 -30.68
CA ALA A 328 1.43 -18.64 -30.62
C ALA A 328 0.93 -17.64 -31.67
N TRP A 329 0.05 -18.04 -32.59
CA TRP A 329 -0.35 -17.18 -33.70
C TRP A 329 -1.56 -16.29 -33.43
N TRP A 330 -2.33 -16.57 -32.33
CA TRP A 330 -3.53 -15.77 -32.04
C TRP A 330 -3.31 -14.63 -31.02
N ASN A 331 -2.12 -14.52 -30.43
CA ASN A 331 -1.81 -13.50 -29.40
C ASN A 331 -0.86 -12.39 -29.89
N ARG A 332 -0.60 -12.30 -31.21
CA ARG A 332 0.20 -11.20 -31.80
C ARG A 332 -0.70 -10.04 -32.28
N ARG A 333 -1.43 -9.42 -31.39
CA ARG A 333 -1.63 -7.97 -31.49
C ARG A 333 -0.45 -7.35 -30.75
N ALA A 334 0.40 -6.65 -31.48
CA ALA A 334 1.61 -6.06 -30.95
C ALA A 334 1.24 -4.95 -29.93
N ASP A 335 1.17 -5.33 -28.67
CA ASP A 335 1.24 -4.40 -27.55
C ASP A 335 2.60 -3.74 -27.62
N GLY A 336 2.66 -2.40 -27.54
CA GLY A 336 3.92 -1.66 -27.55
C GLY A 336 4.84 -2.08 -26.38
N PRO A 337 6.14 -1.80 -26.45
CA PRO A 337 7.10 -2.19 -25.40
C PRO A 337 6.78 -1.57 -24.03
N PHE A 338 6.03 -0.47 -24.00
CA PHE A 338 5.56 0.20 -22.78
C PHE A 338 4.07 -0.04 -22.48
N ASP A 339 3.38 -0.88 -23.25
CA ASP A 339 2.04 -1.33 -22.95
C ASP A 339 2.11 -2.51 -21.98
N ILE A 340 2.15 -2.19 -20.69
CA ILE A 340 2.36 -3.14 -19.60
C ILE A 340 1.01 -3.64 -19.14
N PRO A 341 0.75 -4.95 -19.15
CA PRO A 341 -0.47 -5.50 -18.59
C PRO A 341 -0.51 -5.24 -17.08
N PRO A 342 -1.71 -4.96 -16.52
CA PRO A 342 -1.84 -4.72 -15.09
C PRO A 342 -1.41 -5.95 -14.28
N ALA A 343 -0.88 -5.68 -13.07
CA ALA A 343 -0.47 -6.73 -12.14
C ALA A 343 -1.65 -7.67 -11.80
N VAL A 344 -1.43 -8.97 -11.83
CA VAL A 344 -2.44 -9.95 -11.45
C VAL A 344 -2.68 -9.93 -9.94
N ALA A 345 -3.87 -10.38 -9.52
CA ALA A 345 -4.17 -10.49 -8.09
C ALA A 345 -3.28 -11.55 -7.44
N THR A 346 -2.74 -11.25 -6.26
CA THR A 346 -1.95 -12.21 -5.49
C THR A 346 -2.87 -13.27 -4.86
N PRO A 347 -2.71 -14.56 -5.16
CA PRO A 347 -3.50 -15.61 -4.52
C PRO A 347 -3.08 -15.75 -3.05
N LYS A 348 -3.94 -15.35 -2.11
CA LYS A 348 -3.65 -15.49 -0.68
C LYS A 348 -3.77 -16.94 -0.23
N ALA A 349 -2.81 -17.42 0.55
CA ALA A 349 -2.92 -18.70 1.22
C ALA A 349 -3.92 -18.63 2.39
N ARG A 350 -4.46 -19.78 2.78
CA ARG A 350 -5.28 -19.91 3.99
C ARG A 350 -4.40 -19.62 5.22
N VAL A 351 -4.92 -18.81 6.13
CA VAL A 351 -4.31 -18.60 7.44
C VAL A 351 -4.73 -19.74 8.35
N LEU A 352 -3.78 -20.37 9.02
CA LEU A 352 -4.04 -21.47 9.95
C LEU A 352 -4.53 -20.91 11.31
N ASP A 353 -5.37 -21.67 11.98
CA ASP A 353 -5.91 -21.32 13.30
C ASP A 353 -5.79 -22.52 14.25
N ALA A 354 -4.94 -22.39 15.26
CA ALA A 354 -4.73 -23.43 16.28
C ALA A 354 -6.03 -23.81 17.02
N LYS A 355 -6.95 -22.85 17.23
CA LYS A 355 -8.25 -23.11 17.86
C LYS A 355 -9.17 -23.99 17.02
N LYS A 356 -8.95 -24.01 15.71
CA LYS A 356 -9.68 -24.89 14.77
C LYS A 356 -8.98 -26.23 14.55
N GLY A 357 -7.83 -26.44 15.21
CA GLY A 357 -7.05 -27.65 15.05
C GLY A 357 -6.24 -27.71 13.74
N ASP A 358 -6.02 -26.59 13.09
CA ASP A 358 -5.28 -26.54 11.83
C ASP A 358 -3.78 -26.88 12.02
N TYR A 359 -3.24 -26.72 13.24
CA TYR A 359 -1.88 -27.15 13.63
C TYR A 359 -1.80 -27.34 15.16
N VAL A 360 -0.77 -28.09 15.58
CA VAL A 360 -0.47 -28.33 17.01
C VAL A 360 0.66 -27.39 17.42
N LEU A 361 0.52 -26.74 18.59
CA LEU A 361 1.58 -25.89 19.13
C LEU A 361 2.84 -26.72 19.39
N GLY A 362 3.98 -26.24 18.88
CA GLY A 362 5.27 -26.91 18.95
C GLY A 362 5.59 -27.81 17.76
N GLU A 363 4.62 -28.18 16.93
CA GLU A 363 4.81 -28.95 15.70
C GLU A 363 4.65 -28.07 14.47
N ALA A 364 5.62 -28.10 13.56
CA ALA A 364 5.53 -27.35 12.31
C ALA A 364 4.46 -27.97 11.40
N PRO A 365 3.52 -27.19 10.87
CA PRO A 365 2.58 -27.67 9.87
C PRO A 365 3.32 -28.06 8.58
N ASP A 366 2.70 -28.90 7.78
CA ASP A 366 3.24 -29.26 6.47
C ASP A 366 3.43 -28.02 5.59
N PRO A 367 4.54 -27.94 4.84
CA PRO A 367 4.73 -26.89 3.85
C PRO A 367 3.57 -26.87 2.84
N LEU A 368 3.22 -25.68 2.34
CA LEU A 368 2.30 -25.56 1.21
C LEU A 368 2.86 -26.28 -0.03
N TRP A 369 4.15 -26.11 -0.25
CA TRP A 369 4.93 -26.84 -1.25
C TRP A 369 6.43 -26.65 -0.97
N SER A 370 7.24 -27.56 -1.58
CA SER A 370 8.71 -27.48 -1.53
C SER A 370 9.29 -27.94 -2.86
N VAL A 371 10.31 -27.24 -3.35
CA VAL A 371 10.99 -27.54 -4.61
C VAL A 371 12.49 -27.59 -4.37
N THR A 372 13.09 -28.75 -4.64
CA THR A 372 14.53 -29.00 -4.47
C THR A 372 15.27 -28.94 -5.81
N SER A 373 16.56 -28.59 -5.79
CA SER A 373 17.50 -28.66 -6.92
C SER A 373 17.09 -27.87 -8.17
N ALA A 374 16.16 -26.92 -8.06
CA ALA A 374 15.71 -26.09 -9.16
C ALA A 374 16.37 -24.69 -9.21
N LEU A 375 17.21 -24.38 -8.23
CA LEU A 375 17.77 -23.06 -8.00
C LEU A 375 19.28 -23.08 -8.17
N ALA A 376 19.84 -21.94 -8.62
CA ALA A 376 21.26 -21.74 -8.66
C ALA A 376 21.83 -21.66 -7.22
N LYS A 377 23.02 -22.16 -7.04
CA LYS A 377 23.78 -21.90 -5.83
C LYS A 377 24.15 -20.41 -5.78
N ASP A 378 24.11 -19.81 -4.61
CA ASP A 378 24.39 -18.37 -4.40
C ASP A 378 23.40 -17.42 -5.11
N THR A 379 22.16 -17.88 -5.33
CA THR A 379 21.09 -17.02 -5.88
C THR A 379 20.75 -15.87 -4.92
N PRO A 380 20.40 -14.66 -5.45
CA PRO A 380 19.83 -13.59 -4.63
C PRO A 380 18.55 -14.01 -3.91
N ALA A 381 18.11 -13.21 -2.94
CA ALA A 381 16.84 -13.42 -2.25
C ALA A 381 15.71 -13.70 -3.25
N PRO A 382 14.84 -14.69 -2.99
CA PRO A 382 13.62 -14.88 -3.75
C PRO A 382 12.81 -13.61 -3.78
N LEU A 383 12.18 -13.30 -4.92
CA LEU A 383 11.36 -12.11 -5.12
C LEU A 383 9.91 -12.52 -5.33
N PRO A 384 9.06 -12.49 -4.31
CA PRO A 384 7.62 -12.66 -4.51
C PRO A 384 7.06 -11.47 -5.29
N VAL A 385 6.32 -11.75 -6.37
CA VAL A 385 5.64 -10.75 -7.19
C VAL A 385 4.28 -11.29 -7.57
N ARG A 386 3.27 -10.92 -6.83
CA ARG A 386 1.86 -11.30 -7.05
C ARG A 386 1.63 -12.82 -7.07
N ASP A 387 1.43 -13.42 -8.24
CA ASP A 387 1.14 -14.84 -8.44
C ASP A 387 2.39 -15.69 -8.69
N VAL A 388 3.57 -15.06 -8.72
CA VAL A 388 4.84 -15.74 -8.95
C VAL A 388 5.89 -15.40 -7.90
N ILE A 389 6.85 -16.30 -7.74
CA ILE A 389 8.10 -16.05 -7.01
C ILE A 389 9.27 -16.21 -7.98
N VAL A 390 10.08 -15.15 -8.12
CA VAL A 390 11.23 -15.12 -9.02
C VAL A 390 12.49 -15.49 -8.27
N VAL A 391 13.31 -16.34 -8.88
CA VAL A 391 14.55 -16.89 -8.30
C VAL A 391 15.63 -17.02 -9.37
N GLY A 392 16.89 -17.14 -8.99
CA GLY A 392 17.96 -17.57 -9.89
C GLY A 392 17.78 -19.04 -10.28
N ALA A 393 17.79 -19.33 -11.58
CA ALA A 393 17.56 -20.67 -12.10
C ALA A 393 18.82 -21.54 -12.07
N ALA A 394 18.71 -22.84 -11.75
CA ALA A 394 19.85 -23.76 -11.68
C ALA A 394 20.63 -23.88 -13.01
N LYS A 395 19.97 -23.65 -14.13
CA LYS A 395 20.60 -23.68 -15.47
C LYS A 395 21.11 -22.30 -15.95
N GLY A 396 21.17 -21.33 -15.06
CA GLY A 396 21.48 -19.93 -15.36
C GLY A 396 20.23 -19.11 -15.68
N GLY A 397 20.35 -17.79 -15.57
CA GLY A 397 19.24 -16.86 -15.73
C GLY A 397 18.34 -16.75 -14.50
N ILE A 398 17.14 -16.24 -14.71
CA ILE A 398 16.08 -16.18 -13.68
C ILE A 398 14.89 -17.05 -14.08
N ALA A 399 14.16 -17.54 -13.10
CA ALA A 399 12.94 -18.31 -13.30
C ALA A 399 11.85 -17.85 -12.34
N ALA A 400 10.61 -17.91 -12.78
CA ALA A 400 9.45 -17.67 -11.95
C ALA A 400 8.67 -18.95 -11.72
N ARG A 401 8.17 -19.10 -10.50
CA ARG A 401 7.33 -20.22 -10.08
C ARG A 401 5.99 -19.70 -9.56
N ASP A 402 4.96 -20.51 -9.69
CA ASP A 402 3.66 -20.23 -9.13
C ASP A 402 3.74 -20.18 -7.60
N VAL A 403 3.15 -19.16 -6.97
CA VAL A 403 3.16 -19.02 -5.50
C VAL A 403 2.26 -20.02 -4.80
N VAL A 404 1.29 -20.62 -5.51
CA VAL A 404 0.29 -21.54 -4.94
C VAL A 404 0.84 -22.94 -4.76
N ASP A 405 1.54 -23.47 -5.78
CA ASP A 405 1.98 -24.86 -5.84
C ASP A 405 3.48 -25.05 -6.18
N GLY A 406 4.22 -23.95 -6.40
CA GLY A 406 5.64 -24.02 -6.75
C GLY A 406 5.95 -24.49 -8.16
N SER A 407 4.94 -24.69 -9.04
CA SER A 407 5.12 -25.13 -10.42
C SER A 407 5.87 -24.09 -11.27
N PRO A 408 6.65 -24.50 -12.28
CA PRO A 408 7.35 -23.55 -13.14
C PRO A 408 6.35 -22.76 -14.00
N ARG A 409 6.55 -21.45 -14.08
CA ARG A 409 5.72 -20.53 -14.87
C ARG A 409 6.46 -20.06 -16.13
N TRP A 410 7.62 -19.42 -15.94
CA TRP A 410 8.46 -18.94 -17.04
C TRP A 410 9.93 -18.89 -16.62
N SER A 411 10.82 -18.69 -17.59
CA SER A 411 12.26 -18.48 -17.36
C SER A 411 12.82 -17.51 -18.38
N ALA A 412 13.86 -16.76 -17.96
CA ALA A 412 14.63 -15.82 -18.79
C ALA A 412 16.13 -16.17 -18.64
N PRO A 413 16.64 -17.05 -19.50
CA PRO A 413 18.02 -17.52 -19.43
C PRO A 413 19.05 -16.44 -19.79
N GLU A 414 18.64 -15.38 -20.51
CA GLU A 414 19.44 -14.23 -20.87
C GLU A 414 19.79 -13.32 -19.69
N ALA A 415 19.01 -13.36 -18.61
CA ALA A 415 19.25 -12.56 -17.42
C ALA A 415 20.40 -13.16 -16.58
N VAL A 416 21.14 -12.32 -15.86
CA VAL A 416 22.19 -12.71 -14.92
C VAL A 416 21.67 -12.53 -13.49
N ALA A 417 21.34 -13.62 -12.82
CA ALA A 417 20.70 -13.59 -11.50
C ALA A 417 21.55 -12.83 -10.45
N GLU A 418 22.87 -12.97 -10.50
CA GLU A 418 23.82 -12.36 -9.58
C GLU A 418 23.83 -10.82 -9.69
N ARG A 419 23.37 -10.24 -10.82
CA ARG A 419 23.17 -8.79 -11.00
C ARG A 419 21.87 -8.28 -10.37
N ARG A 420 21.14 -9.16 -9.73
CA ARG A 420 19.84 -8.97 -9.07
C ARG A 420 18.68 -8.75 -10.03
N TYR A 421 17.50 -8.89 -9.46
CA TYR A 421 16.21 -8.61 -10.10
C TYR A 421 15.31 -7.87 -9.11
N LEU A 422 14.41 -7.04 -9.64
CA LEU A 422 13.52 -6.16 -8.87
C LEU A 422 12.09 -6.25 -9.40
N SER A 423 11.13 -6.07 -8.53
CA SER A 423 9.74 -5.78 -8.92
C SER A 423 9.60 -4.32 -9.32
N LEU A 424 8.93 -4.05 -10.43
CA LEU A 424 8.51 -2.73 -10.85
C LEU A 424 7.00 -2.62 -10.65
N SER A 425 6.58 -2.11 -9.48
CA SER A 425 5.17 -1.94 -9.08
C SER A 425 4.33 -3.23 -9.21
N ASP A 426 4.98 -4.41 -9.05
CA ASP A 426 4.38 -5.74 -9.18
C ASP A 426 3.79 -6.08 -10.58
N GLU A 427 4.10 -5.30 -11.58
CA GLU A 427 3.69 -5.52 -12.97
C GLU A 427 4.79 -6.15 -13.80
N LEU A 428 6.02 -5.66 -13.62
CA LEU A 428 7.20 -6.14 -14.31
C LEU A 428 8.27 -6.64 -13.34
N VAL A 429 9.06 -7.58 -13.81
CA VAL A 429 10.34 -7.96 -13.22
C VAL A 429 11.45 -7.33 -14.06
N ALA A 430 12.31 -6.53 -13.45
CA ALA A 430 13.52 -6.01 -14.05
C ALA A 430 14.70 -6.92 -13.70
N ALA A 431 15.54 -7.20 -14.70
CA ALA A 431 16.79 -7.96 -14.56
C ALA A 431 17.87 -7.36 -15.47
N VAL A 432 19.08 -7.85 -15.39
CA VAL A 432 20.22 -7.38 -16.19
C VAL A 432 20.82 -8.56 -16.95
N ASP A 433 21.17 -8.38 -18.22
CA ASP A 433 21.87 -9.39 -19.01
C ASP A 433 23.40 -9.33 -18.83
N ALA A 434 24.11 -10.23 -19.53
CA ALA A 434 25.56 -10.30 -19.44
C ALA A 434 26.26 -9.03 -20.01
N SER A 435 25.62 -8.31 -20.93
CA SER A 435 26.14 -7.07 -21.51
C SER A 435 25.89 -5.83 -20.64
N GLY A 436 25.15 -5.96 -19.53
CA GLY A 436 24.73 -4.84 -18.69
C GLY A 436 23.47 -4.15 -19.19
N ALA A 437 22.74 -4.73 -20.14
CA ALA A 437 21.46 -4.18 -20.57
C ALA A 437 20.36 -4.51 -19.52
N LEU A 438 19.52 -3.52 -19.25
CA LEU A 438 18.34 -3.69 -18.40
C LEU A 438 17.23 -4.36 -19.22
N LEU A 439 16.74 -5.48 -18.74
CA LEU A 439 15.66 -6.27 -19.31
C LEU A 439 14.42 -6.14 -18.44
N THR A 440 13.23 -6.15 -19.03
CA THR A 440 11.97 -6.21 -18.28
C THR A 440 11.04 -7.27 -18.83
N PHE A 441 10.36 -7.97 -17.91
CA PHE A 441 9.45 -9.07 -18.19
C PHE A 441 8.13 -8.85 -17.44
N VAL A 442 7.01 -9.18 -18.06
CA VAL A 442 5.72 -9.23 -17.34
C VAL A 442 5.82 -10.25 -16.21
N ALA A 443 5.54 -9.83 -14.97
CA ALA A 443 5.77 -10.66 -13.80
C ALA A 443 5.06 -12.02 -13.86
N SER A 444 3.78 -12.06 -14.25
CA SER A 444 2.98 -13.29 -14.28
C SER A 444 3.26 -14.21 -15.47
N THR A 445 3.73 -13.68 -16.61
CA THR A 445 3.84 -14.43 -17.87
C THR A 445 5.26 -14.58 -18.40
N GLY A 446 6.21 -13.78 -17.94
CA GLY A 446 7.57 -13.70 -18.46
C GLY A 446 7.67 -13.07 -19.85
N ALA A 447 6.58 -12.48 -20.37
CA ALA A 447 6.64 -11.82 -21.67
C ALA A 447 7.61 -10.63 -21.61
N PRO A 448 8.61 -10.57 -22.52
CA PRO A 448 9.56 -9.47 -22.55
C PRO A 448 8.86 -8.16 -22.95
N LYS A 449 9.24 -7.07 -22.34
CA LYS A 449 8.70 -5.75 -22.61
C LYS A 449 9.80 -4.83 -23.17
N TRP A 450 10.28 -3.88 -22.42
CA TRP A 450 11.30 -2.97 -22.90
C TRP A 450 12.71 -3.35 -22.39
N THR A 451 13.71 -2.94 -23.11
CA THR A 451 15.11 -3.07 -22.74
C THR A 451 15.82 -1.72 -22.86
N ALA A 452 16.87 -1.52 -22.06
CA ALA A 452 17.70 -0.31 -22.12
C ALA A 452 19.17 -0.67 -22.02
N PRO A 453 20.05 -0.05 -22.85
CA PRO A 453 21.50 -0.17 -22.72
C PRO A 453 21.93 0.62 -21.47
N ALA A 454 22.06 -0.07 -20.34
CA ALA A 454 22.20 0.57 -19.04
C ALA A 454 23.61 0.45 -18.44
N GLU A 455 24.50 -0.37 -19.03
CA GLU A 455 25.85 -0.70 -18.50
C GLU A 455 25.77 -1.12 -17.01
N ALA A 456 24.73 -1.87 -16.68
CA ALA A 456 24.40 -2.19 -15.31
C ALA A 456 25.29 -3.31 -14.75
N ALA A 457 26.00 -3.04 -13.66
CA ALA A 457 26.65 -4.05 -12.86
C ALA A 457 25.67 -4.71 -11.88
N SER A 458 24.75 -3.95 -11.30
CA SER A 458 23.75 -4.45 -10.38
C SER A 458 22.56 -3.49 -10.24
N LEU A 459 21.36 -4.04 -10.05
CA LEU A 459 20.15 -3.28 -9.71
C LEU A 459 20.13 -2.92 -8.24
N LEU A 460 19.67 -1.71 -7.91
CA LEU A 460 19.56 -1.18 -6.55
C LEU A 460 18.12 -1.11 -6.03
N ALA A 461 17.31 -0.35 -6.73
CA ALA A 461 15.93 -0.02 -6.35
C ALA A 461 15.13 0.40 -7.59
N ALA A 462 13.83 0.51 -7.42
CA ALA A 462 12.96 1.17 -8.37
C ALA A 462 11.88 1.96 -7.63
N ASP A 463 11.37 3.01 -8.27
CA ASP A 463 10.15 3.71 -7.89
C ASP A 463 9.19 3.77 -9.09
N ASP A 464 8.16 4.60 -9.00
CA ASP A 464 7.17 4.71 -10.08
C ASP A 464 7.71 5.37 -11.36
N GLU A 465 8.86 6.07 -11.28
CA GLU A 465 9.44 6.84 -12.40
C GLU A 465 10.66 6.17 -13.03
N ALA A 466 11.49 5.50 -12.22
CA ALA A 466 12.78 5.00 -12.69
C ALA A 466 13.23 3.69 -12.03
N VAL A 467 14.15 3.00 -12.70
CA VAL A 467 14.98 1.93 -12.17
C VAL A 467 16.37 2.49 -11.88
N TYR A 468 16.85 2.28 -10.66
CA TYR A 468 18.15 2.75 -10.18
C TYR A 468 19.13 1.59 -10.13
N LEU A 469 20.33 1.83 -10.61
CA LEU A 469 21.37 0.82 -10.74
C LEU A 469 22.77 1.39 -10.50
N ILE A 470 23.73 0.50 -10.27
CA ILE A 470 25.17 0.80 -10.32
C ILE A 470 25.69 0.35 -11.67
N THR A 471 26.43 1.22 -12.34
CA THR A 471 27.11 0.91 -13.60
C THR A 471 28.40 0.11 -13.35
N GLU A 472 28.94 -0.52 -14.39
CA GLU A 472 30.18 -1.31 -14.30
C GLU A 472 31.38 -0.46 -13.85
N ASP A 473 31.36 0.84 -14.12
CA ASP A 473 32.37 1.81 -13.65
C ASP A 473 32.05 2.45 -12.29
N GLY A 474 31.06 1.90 -11.56
CA GLY A 474 30.73 2.27 -10.17
C GLY A 474 29.91 3.55 -9.99
N ARG A 475 29.29 4.07 -11.06
CA ARG A 475 28.40 5.24 -10.96
C ARG A 475 26.96 4.83 -10.71
N LEU A 476 26.18 5.73 -10.10
CA LEU A 476 24.73 5.61 -10.02
C LEU A 476 24.10 6.03 -11.34
N ARG A 477 23.07 5.32 -11.78
CA ARG A 477 22.28 5.64 -12.96
C ARG A 477 20.80 5.42 -12.72
N ALA A 478 19.97 6.31 -13.26
CA ALA A 478 18.53 6.14 -13.32
C ALA A 478 18.09 5.94 -14.77
N VAL A 479 17.24 4.92 -14.98
CA VAL A 479 16.61 4.60 -16.27
C VAL A 479 15.12 4.77 -16.14
N GLY A 480 14.51 5.60 -16.98
CA GLY A 480 13.08 5.87 -16.96
C GLY A 480 12.24 4.64 -17.31
N ARG A 481 11.22 4.36 -16.53
CA ARG A 481 10.32 3.21 -16.73
C ARG A 481 9.38 3.37 -17.92
N GLY A 482 8.98 4.61 -18.24
CA GLY A 482 8.01 4.90 -19.29
C GLY A 482 8.62 5.07 -20.69
N ASP A 483 9.96 5.15 -20.82
CA ASP A 483 10.62 5.39 -22.11
C ASP A 483 11.98 4.69 -22.28
N ALA A 484 12.39 3.89 -21.27
CA ALA A 484 13.67 3.17 -21.24
C ALA A 484 14.92 4.06 -21.46
N LYS A 485 14.82 5.36 -21.20
CA LYS A 485 15.93 6.30 -21.40
C LYS A 485 16.70 6.54 -20.11
N ILE A 486 18.01 6.71 -20.24
CA ILE A 486 18.84 7.16 -19.14
C ILE A 486 18.42 8.58 -18.77
N ARG A 487 17.97 8.77 -17.53
CA ARG A 487 17.56 10.06 -16.96
C ARG A 487 18.79 10.85 -16.51
N TRP A 488 19.66 10.19 -15.77
CA TRP A 488 20.91 10.74 -15.29
C TRP A 488 21.92 9.64 -14.97
N THR A 489 23.19 10.02 -14.92
CA THR A 489 24.30 9.21 -14.38
C THR A 489 25.13 10.11 -13.48
N ALA A 490 25.36 9.71 -12.25
CA ALA A 490 26.03 10.50 -11.23
C ALA A 490 27.17 9.72 -10.58
N ARG A 491 28.26 10.40 -10.27
CA ARG A 491 29.31 9.89 -9.40
C ARG A 491 29.00 10.31 -7.97
N VAL A 492 29.08 9.38 -7.05
CA VAL A 492 28.91 9.63 -5.60
C VAL A 492 30.29 9.45 -4.97
N ASP A 493 30.62 10.33 -4.05
CA ASP A 493 31.89 10.28 -3.31
C ASP A 493 31.80 9.24 -2.14
N ALA A 494 31.44 8.01 -2.52
CA ALA A 494 31.29 6.88 -1.62
C ALA A 494 31.54 5.58 -2.39
N ASP A 495 32.14 4.58 -1.75
CA ASP A 495 32.31 3.26 -2.35
C ASP A 495 30.98 2.50 -2.35
N LEU A 496 30.35 2.46 -3.50
CA LEU A 496 29.11 1.71 -3.69
C LEU A 496 29.36 0.21 -3.89
N GLY A 497 30.55 -0.19 -4.28
CA GLY A 497 30.92 -1.56 -4.66
C GLY A 497 30.09 -2.05 -5.87
N THR A 498 30.70 -2.71 -6.80
CA THR A 498 30.05 -3.22 -8.03
C THR A 498 29.40 -4.59 -7.84
N LYS A 499 29.67 -5.31 -6.75
CA LYS A 499 29.12 -6.65 -6.49
C LYS A 499 27.72 -6.58 -5.87
N ALA A 500 26.90 -7.56 -6.20
CA ALA A 500 25.45 -7.70 -5.96
C ALA A 500 24.87 -7.46 -4.54
N ALA A 501 25.67 -7.03 -3.57
CA ALA A 501 25.28 -6.95 -2.17
C ALA A 501 24.53 -5.67 -1.73
N SER A 502 24.32 -4.68 -2.62
CA SER A 502 23.67 -3.40 -2.26
C SER A 502 22.18 -3.45 -2.54
N ARG A 503 21.36 -3.43 -1.50
CA ARG A 503 19.95 -3.02 -1.65
C ARG A 503 19.89 -1.51 -1.50
N GLY A 504 19.31 -0.83 -2.48
CA GLY A 504 18.85 0.55 -2.37
C GLY A 504 17.37 0.57 -2.01
N LEU A 505 16.92 1.71 -1.55
CA LEU A 505 15.52 2.02 -1.30
C LEU A 505 15.21 3.36 -1.97
N ALA A 506 14.14 3.41 -2.76
CA ALA A 506 13.72 4.63 -3.43
C ALA A 506 12.30 5.00 -3.01
N ALA A 507 12.10 6.20 -2.48
CA ALA A 507 10.79 6.74 -2.13
C ALA A 507 10.87 8.25 -1.94
N HIS A 508 9.74 8.94 -2.11
CA HIS A 508 9.62 10.39 -1.85
C HIS A 508 10.69 11.24 -2.56
N GLY A 509 11.09 10.84 -3.76
CA GLY A 509 12.10 11.55 -4.54
C GLY A 509 13.55 11.36 -4.05
N VAL A 510 13.80 10.40 -3.16
CA VAL A 510 15.13 10.10 -2.60
C VAL A 510 15.48 8.64 -2.86
N LEU A 511 16.67 8.38 -3.40
CA LEU A 511 17.29 7.07 -3.47
C LEU A 511 18.32 6.94 -2.34
N VAL A 512 18.19 5.93 -1.50
CA VAL A 512 19.14 5.63 -0.42
C VAL A 512 19.89 4.36 -0.72
N VAL A 513 21.22 4.39 -0.56
CA VAL A 513 22.11 3.25 -0.82
C VAL A 513 23.05 3.06 0.36
N ALA A 514 23.23 1.83 0.80
CA ALA A 514 24.25 1.48 1.78
C ALA A 514 25.61 1.29 1.08
N THR A 515 26.64 1.96 1.55
CA THR A 515 27.99 1.95 0.98
C THR A 515 28.83 0.76 1.47
N ALA A 516 29.88 0.41 0.74
CA ALA A 516 30.72 -0.74 1.06
C ALA A 516 31.51 -0.57 2.37
N ASP A 517 31.85 0.68 2.71
CA ASP A 517 32.54 1.08 3.94
C ASP A 517 31.62 1.20 5.17
N GLY A 518 30.36 0.75 5.04
CA GLY A 518 29.38 0.75 6.12
C GLY A 518 28.67 2.07 6.37
N GLY A 519 28.74 2.99 5.43
CA GLY A 519 27.96 4.23 5.40
C GLY A 519 26.59 4.07 4.74
N VAL A 520 25.86 5.18 4.66
CA VAL A 520 24.58 5.32 3.93
C VAL A 520 24.61 6.65 3.21
N VAL A 521 24.33 6.65 1.92
CA VAL A 521 24.22 7.84 1.08
C VAL A 521 22.82 7.97 0.53
N ALA A 522 22.28 9.16 0.56
CA ALA A 522 21.02 9.51 -0.09
C ALA A 522 21.24 10.51 -1.21
N VAL A 523 20.65 10.22 -2.35
CA VAL A 523 20.70 11.09 -3.53
C VAL A 523 19.30 11.48 -3.97
N ASP A 524 19.18 12.64 -4.55
CA ASP A 524 17.95 13.09 -5.21
C ASP A 524 17.66 12.18 -6.41
N ALA A 525 16.49 11.54 -6.38
CA ALA A 525 16.08 10.57 -7.38
C ALA A 525 15.91 11.17 -8.78
N SER A 526 15.70 12.49 -8.89
CA SER A 526 15.50 13.19 -10.17
C SER A 526 16.80 13.53 -10.91
N ASN A 527 17.94 13.66 -10.19
CA ASN A 527 19.18 14.16 -10.77
C ASN A 527 20.47 13.48 -10.26
N GLY A 528 20.38 12.60 -9.27
CA GLY A 528 21.50 11.85 -8.70
C GLY A 528 22.46 12.64 -7.80
N ARG A 529 22.11 13.88 -7.42
CA ARG A 529 22.94 14.67 -6.50
C ARG A 529 22.80 14.16 -5.07
N THR A 530 23.91 14.11 -4.33
CA THR A 530 23.90 13.74 -2.92
C THR A 530 23.09 14.77 -2.12
N VAL A 531 22.12 14.28 -1.35
CA VAL A 531 21.28 15.08 -0.45
C VAL A 531 21.87 15.05 0.97
N TRP A 532 22.22 13.86 1.44
CA TRP A 532 22.86 13.65 2.75
C TRP A 532 23.66 12.34 2.79
N GLU A 533 24.56 12.25 3.77
CA GLU A 533 25.41 11.09 3.99
C GLU A 533 25.51 10.79 5.49
N LEU A 534 25.53 9.50 5.83
CA LEU A 534 25.81 9.01 7.18
C LEU A 534 26.99 8.04 7.13
N ARG A 535 28.15 8.44 7.67
CA ARG A 535 29.37 7.64 7.67
C ARG A 535 29.40 6.67 8.85
N GLY A 536 30.07 5.53 8.68
CA GLY A 536 30.45 4.61 9.76
C GLY A 536 29.26 4.00 10.53
N GLN A 537 28.12 3.77 9.88
CA GLN A 537 26.95 3.16 10.49
C GLN A 537 27.16 1.67 10.78
N SER A 538 27.99 0.98 10.01
CA SER A 538 28.35 -0.43 10.22
C SER A 538 29.88 -0.58 10.27
N ALA A 539 30.38 -1.46 11.12
CA ALA A 539 31.80 -1.84 11.19
C ALA A 539 32.09 -3.11 10.39
N ARG A 540 31.08 -3.93 10.12
CA ARG A 540 31.19 -5.19 9.38
C ARG A 540 30.31 -5.12 8.11
N GLY A 541 30.90 -4.64 7.03
CA GLY A 541 30.21 -4.52 5.76
C GLY A 541 29.10 -3.47 5.76
N ARG A 542 28.15 -3.62 4.86
CA ARG A 542 27.11 -2.61 4.58
C ARG A 542 26.08 -2.49 5.69
N ALA A 543 25.64 -1.29 5.98
CA ALA A 543 24.46 -1.01 6.80
C ALA A 543 23.21 -1.68 6.18
N LYS A 544 22.27 -2.14 7.01
CA LYS A 544 21.01 -2.71 6.56
C LYS A 544 19.91 -1.67 6.71
N LEU A 545 18.99 -1.64 5.75
CA LEU A 545 18.02 -0.57 5.60
C LEU A 545 16.60 -1.13 5.54
N ALA A 546 15.66 -0.46 6.18
CA ALA A 546 14.21 -0.64 5.96
C ALA A 546 13.52 0.72 5.98
N LEU A 547 12.47 0.88 5.18
CA LEU A 547 11.77 2.14 4.99
C LEU A 547 10.28 1.98 5.21
N SER A 548 9.68 2.93 5.95
CA SER A 548 8.23 3.08 6.05
C SER A 548 7.87 4.56 6.02
N GLY A 549 7.13 4.97 4.99
CA GLY A 549 6.87 6.38 4.74
C GLY A 549 8.19 7.17 4.67
N ARG A 550 8.35 8.16 5.54
CA ARG A 550 9.57 8.99 5.63
C ARG A 550 10.57 8.52 6.69
N ILE A 551 10.33 7.43 7.37
CA ILE A 551 11.21 6.92 8.42
C ILE A 551 12.09 5.81 7.83
N LEU A 552 13.40 6.08 7.73
CA LEU A 552 14.41 5.13 7.34
C LEU A 552 15.05 4.53 8.59
N CYS A 553 14.90 3.23 8.78
CA CYS A 553 15.61 2.47 9.80
C CYS A 553 16.95 1.98 9.24
N VAL A 554 18.02 2.22 9.99
CA VAL A 554 19.39 1.86 9.66
C VAL A 554 19.94 1.00 10.78
N THR A 555 20.48 -0.17 10.45
CA THR A 555 21.19 -1.04 11.41
C THR A 555 22.63 -1.30 10.99
N GLY A 556 23.43 -1.64 11.98
CA GLY A 556 24.84 -1.90 11.90
C GLY A 556 25.41 -1.89 13.32
N LYS A 557 26.12 -0.82 13.71
CA LYS A 557 26.61 -0.63 15.10
C LYS A 557 25.47 -0.41 16.10
N ARG A 558 24.34 0.11 15.65
CA ARG A 558 23.07 0.25 16.40
C ARG A 558 21.89 0.35 15.48
N LEU A 559 20.71 0.12 16.02
CA LEU A 559 19.47 0.45 15.33
C LEU A 559 19.15 1.93 15.52
N SER A 560 18.91 2.64 14.43
CA SER A 560 18.51 4.06 14.45
C SER A 560 17.46 4.34 13.40
N ALA A 561 16.62 5.33 13.64
CA ALA A 561 15.70 5.90 12.64
C ALA A 561 16.17 7.28 12.20
N VAL A 562 16.01 7.55 10.93
CA VAL A 562 16.46 8.77 10.24
C VAL A 562 15.31 9.32 9.39
N ASP A 563 15.14 10.62 9.33
CA ASP A 563 14.26 11.24 8.35
C ASP A 563 14.84 11.06 6.94
N LEU A 564 14.04 10.44 6.06
CA LEU A 564 14.47 10.06 4.71
C LEU A 564 14.97 11.24 3.88
N THR A 565 14.30 12.39 3.96
CA THR A 565 14.58 13.53 3.09
C THR A 565 15.71 14.41 3.59
N GLY A 566 15.91 14.49 4.92
CA GLY A 566 16.90 15.38 5.52
C GLY A 566 18.09 14.68 6.20
N GLY A 567 18.12 13.35 6.28
CA GLY A 567 19.19 12.62 6.96
C GLY A 567 19.27 12.84 8.48
N ARG A 568 18.33 13.60 9.06
CA ARG A 568 18.31 13.90 10.50
C ARG A 568 17.92 12.67 11.29
N ARG A 569 18.76 12.31 12.28
CA ARG A 569 18.42 11.21 13.20
C ARG A 569 17.21 11.58 14.04
N LEU A 570 16.20 10.72 14.02
CA LEU A 570 14.98 10.83 14.80
C LEU A 570 15.19 10.24 16.20
N TRP A 571 15.72 9.02 16.24
CA TRP A 571 16.07 8.30 17.47
C TRP A 571 17.16 7.24 17.20
N ALA A 572 17.73 6.70 18.26
CA ALA A 572 18.63 5.54 18.21
C ALA A 572 18.43 4.66 19.45
N ALA A 573 18.38 3.35 19.23
CA ALA A 573 18.27 2.38 20.31
C ALA A 573 19.55 2.35 21.15
N LYS A 574 19.39 2.11 22.45
CA LYS A 574 20.53 1.80 23.33
C LYS A 574 21.02 0.38 23.02
N ASN A 575 22.32 0.21 22.81
CA ASN A 575 22.88 -1.12 22.65
C ASN A 575 22.78 -1.90 23.97
N PRO A 576 22.43 -3.18 23.92
CA PRO A 576 22.62 -4.07 25.10
C PRO A 576 24.10 -4.20 25.44
N GLU A 577 24.40 -4.43 26.68
CA GLU A 577 25.77 -4.70 27.13
C GLU A 577 26.05 -6.22 27.04
N PRO A 578 26.93 -6.67 26.12
CA PRO A 578 27.26 -8.07 26.03
C PRO A 578 28.11 -8.51 27.23
N PRO A 579 27.93 -9.73 27.75
CA PRO A 579 28.65 -10.23 28.93
C PRO A 579 30.17 -10.25 28.75
N ASP A 580 30.66 -10.47 27.55
CA ASP A 580 32.05 -10.60 27.16
C ASP A 580 32.67 -9.32 26.61
N LYS A 581 31.97 -8.20 26.68
CA LYS A 581 32.35 -6.90 26.06
C LYS A 581 32.61 -6.96 24.55
N SER A 582 32.07 -7.95 23.86
CA SER A 582 32.17 -8.08 22.40
C SER A 582 31.47 -6.92 21.70
N GLU A 583 31.80 -6.71 20.43
CA GLU A 583 31.18 -5.67 19.62
C GLU A 583 29.74 -6.04 19.27
N VAL A 584 28.81 -5.11 19.49
CA VAL A 584 27.39 -5.33 19.25
C VAL A 584 27.04 -5.07 17.78
N PHE A 585 26.39 -6.02 17.14
CA PHE A 585 25.86 -5.91 15.78
C PHE A 585 24.37 -6.11 15.76
N TRP A 586 23.70 -5.27 14.96
CA TRP A 586 22.29 -5.37 14.72
C TRP A 586 22.03 -6.02 13.36
N GLY A 587 21.15 -7.00 13.33
CA GLY A 587 20.66 -7.63 12.12
C GLY A 587 19.79 -6.69 11.26
N PRO A 588 19.32 -7.17 10.08
CA PRO A 588 18.45 -6.39 9.20
C PRO A 588 17.19 -5.94 9.93
N PRO A 589 16.79 -4.64 9.77
CA PRO A 589 15.55 -4.16 10.35
C PRO A 589 14.37 -4.62 9.50
N THR A 590 13.28 -5.00 10.16
CA THR A 590 11.99 -5.31 9.52
C THR A 590 10.91 -4.43 10.13
N ILE A 591 10.17 -3.72 9.30
CA ILE A 591 9.10 -2.81 9.75
C ILE A 591 7.75 -3.48 9.49
N HIS A 592 6.93 -3.53 10.55
CA HIS A 592 5.54 -3.99 10.45
C HIS A 592 4.62 -3.11 11.29
N GLY A 593 3.64 -2.48 10.64
CA GLY A 593 2.76 -1.50 11.27
C GLY A 593 3.54 -0.35 11.90
N LYS A 594 3.34 -0.12 13.18
CA LYS A 594 4.01 0.94 13.95
C LYS A 594 5.34 0.50 14.62
N HIS A 595 5.81 -0.70 14.32
CA HIS A 595 6.99 -1.24 14.99
C HIS A 595 8.10 -1.57 14.00
N VAL A 596 9.34 -1.47 14.49
CA VAL A 596 10.53 -2.02 13.85
C VAL A 596 11.09 -3.15 14.71
N TYR A 597 11.45 -4.24 14.06
CA TYR A 597 12.07 -5.43 14.64
C TYR A 597 13.49 -5.55 14.11
N ALA A 598 14.43 -5.86 14.96
CA ALA A 598 15.81 -6.17 14.58
C ALA A 598 16.44 -7.11 15.60
N SER A 599 17.25 -8.06 15.15
CA SER A 599 18.00 -8.94 16.04
C SER A 599 19.28 -8.26 16.54
N VAL A 600 19.64 -8.50 17.78
CA VAL A 600 20.90 -8.09 18.40
C VAL A 600 21.33 -9.15 19.42
N LEU A 601 22.58 -9.52 19.44
CA LEU A 601 23.10 -10.59 20.34
C LEU A 601 22.20 -11.85 20.32
N GLN A 602 21.74 -12.27 19.13
CA GLN A 602 20.89 -13.45 18.94
C GLN A 602 19.43 -13.30 19.42
N PHE A 603 19.01 -12.11 19.88
CA PHE A 603 17.64 -11.85 20.32
C PHE A 603 16.98 -10.80 19.43
N PRO A 604 15.78 -11.07 18.90
CA PRO A 604 14.98 -10.06 18.22
C PRO A 604 14.36 -9.11 19.26
N LEU A 605 14.48 -7.82 19.00
CA LEU A 605 13.87 -6.76 19.80
C LEU A 605 12.87 -5.97 18.96
N ARG A 606 11.88 -5.40 19.63
CA ARG A 606 10.83 -4.60 19.02
C ARG A 606 10.83 -3.18 19.58
N TYR A 607 10.80 -2.19 18.70
CA TYR A 607 10.76 -0.77 19.04
C TYR A 607 9.59 -0.10 18.35
N ASP A 608 9.05 0.96 18.97
CA ASP A 608 8.14 1.85 18.27
C ASP A 608 8.89 2.61 17.16
N LEU A 609 8.29 2.64 15.96
CA LEU A 609 8.93 3.21 14.77
C LEU A 609 9.13 4.74 14.86
N ARG A 610 8.27 5.45 15.60
CA ARG A 610 8.28 6.92 15.66
C ARG A 610 9.25 7.46 16.68
N ASP A 611 9.27 6.90 17.88
CA ASP A 611 10.05 7.44 19.02
C ASP A 611 11.17 6.52 19.53
N GLY A 612 11.27 5.31 18.99
CA GLY A 612 12.32 4.35 19.35
C GLY A 612 12.18 3.77 20.75
N LYS A 613 11.01 3.87 21.37
CA LYS A 613 10.80 3.23 22.68
C LYS A 613 10.76 1.71 22.52
N PRO A 614 11.48 0.98 23.39
CA PRO A 614 11.39 -0.45 23.41
C PRO A 614 9.98 -0.87 23.81
N SER A 615 9.50 -1.94 23.19
CA SER A 615 8.22 -2.55 23.54
C SER A 615 8.43 -3.63 24.60
N ASP A 616 7.43 -3.84 25.47
CA ASP A 616 7.38 -4.94 26.44
C ASP A 616 7.29 -6.34 25.79
N TRP A 617 7.27 -6.42 24.47
CA TRP A 617 7.31 -7.68 23.75
C TRP A 617 8.69 -8.30 23.94
N ALA A 618 8.75 -9.38 24.71
CA ALA A 618 9.96 -10.15 24.93
C ALA A 618 9.91 -11.42 24.08
N TYR A 619 10.97 -11.65 23.31
CA TYR A 619 11.18 -12.93 22.66
C TYR A 619 11.66 -13.95 23.70
N SER A 620 10.87 -15.00 23.91
CA SER A 620 11.22 -16.13 24.77
C SER A 620 11.42 -17.41 23.93
N GLY A 621 12.03 -17.27 22.75
CA GLY A 621 12.26 -18.38 21.83
C GLY A 621 13.22 -19.42 22.40
N LEU A 622 13.00 -20.68 22.04
CA LEU A 622 13.84 -21.81 22.42
C LEU A 622 15.18 -21.86 21.68
N LEU A 623 15.32 -21.10 20.59
CA LEU A 623 16.49 -21.10 19.73
C LEU A 623 17.00 -19.66 19.53
N GLU A 624 18.29 -19.51 19.56
CA GLU A 624 19.00 -18.26 19.31
C GLU A 624 18.84 -17.86 17.84
N CYS A 625 18.48 -16.60 17.57
CA CYS A 625 18.41 -16.09 16.20
C CYS A 625 19.82 -15.90 15.64
N ASP A 626 20.04 -16.28 14.40
CA ASP A 626 21.24 -15.87 13.67
C ASP A 626 21.19 -14.37 13.37
N PRO A 627 22.05 -13.50 13.95
CA PRO A 627 21.95 -12.05 13.80
C PRO A 627 21.97 -11.52 12.37
N PRO A 628 22.71 -12.12 11.41
CA PRO A 628 22.69 -11.64 10.03
C PRO A 628 21.39 -11.95 9.27
N SER A 629 20.58 -12.88 9.75
CA SER A 629 19.39 -13.34 9.03
C SER A 629 18.28 -12.32 9.04
N PRO A 630 17.53 -12.17 7.92
CA PRO A 630 16.36 -11.31 7.88
C PRO A 630 15.28 -11.84 8.80
N LEU A 631 14.56 -10.91 9.41
CA LEU A 631 13.35 -11.17 10.18
C LEU A 631 12.14 -10.88 9.29
N VAL A 632 11.12 -11.70 9.37
CA VAL A 632 9.89 -11.52 8.62
C VAL A 632 8.70 -11.47 9.57
N VAL A 633 7.76 -10.56 9.34
CA VAL A 633 6.47 -10.51 10.04
C VAL A 633 5.38 -10.74 9.01
N GLN A 634 4.68 -11.86 9.13
CA GLN A 634 3.61 -12.21 8.21
C GLN A 634 2.50 -13.00 8.92
N GLY A 635 1.25 -12.69 8.60
CA GLY A 635 0.11 -13.20 9.36
C GLY A 635 0.15 -12.70 10.81
N GLY A 636 -0.16 -13.57 11.76
CA GLY A 636 0.03 -13.32 13.20
C GLY A 636 1.43 -13.64 13.71
N GLY A 637 2.36 -14.04 12.84
CA GLY A 637 3.65 -14.62 13.20
C GLY A 637 4.85 -13.69 12.96
N PHE A 638 5.85 -13.86 13.83
CA PHE A 638 7.20 -13.36 13.67
C PHE A 638 8.10 -14.54 13.31
N TRP A 639 8.88 -14.41 12.25
CA TRP A 639 9.67 -15.45 11.63
C TRP A 639 11.15 -15.09 11.66
N SER A 640 11.98 -16.00 12.13
CA SER A 640 13.44 -15.83 12.20
C SER A 640 14.15 -17.14 11.91
N VAL A 641 15.33 -17.06 11.32
CA VAL A 641 16.20 -18.21 11.22
C VAL A 641 16.96 -18.38 12.55
N ALA A 642 16.99 -19.58 13.04
CA ALA A 642 17.74 -19.97 14.21
C ALA A 642 18.68 -21.11 13.86
N VAL A 643 19.92 -21.01 14.30
CA VAL A 643 20.94 -22.04 14.08
C VAL A 643 21.58 -22.36 15.44
N ASP A 644 21.36 -23.57 15.91
CA ASP A 644 22.16 -24.08 17.03
C ASP A 644 23.36 -24.92 16.50
N LYS A 645 24.17 -25.42 17.41
CA LYS A 645 25.35 -26.23 17.06
C LYS A 645 24.99 -27.55 16.35
N THR A 646 23.75 -27.98 16.44
CA THR A 646 23.28 -29.31 15.99
C THR A 646 22.20 -29.21 14.92
N GLN A 647 21.38 -28.18 14.92
CA GLN A 647 20.19 -28.07 14.09
C GLN A 647 20.00 -26.64 13.55
N GLY A 648 19.46 -26.53 12.34
CA GLY A 648 18.96 -25.28 11.78
C GLY A 648 17.43 -25.31 11.67
N GLY A 649 16.78 -24.18 11.91
CA GLY A 649 15.35 -24.07 11.81
C GLY A 649 14.85 -22.64 11.58
N VAL A 650 13.65 -22.53 11.04
CA VAL A 650 12.91 -21.28 11.03
C VAL A 650 12.00 -21.27 12.25
N ASN A 651 12.31 -20.40 13.19
CA ASN A 651 11.47 -20.17 14.36
C ASN A 651 10.28 -19.33 13.98
N VAL A 652 9.11 -19.74 14.43
CA VAL A 652 7.88 -19.01 14.28
C VAL A 652 7.29 -18.71 15.65
N VAL A 653 7.09 -17.44 15.91
CA VAL A 653 6.62 -16.92 17.19
C VAL A 653 5.30 -16.18 16.97
N ASP A 654 4.26 -16.54 17.71
CA ASP A 654 3.00 -15.83 17.71
C ASP A 654 3.16 -14.44 18.36
N LEU A 655 2.88 -13.39 17.62
CA LEU A 655 2.93 -12.01 18.08
C LEU A 655 1.94 -11.70 19.22
N SER A 656 0.83 -12.46 19.32
CA SER A 656 -0.17 -12.30 20.37
C SER A 656 0.20 -12.98 21.68
N SER A 657 1.11 -13.96 21.66
CA SER A 657 1.47 -14.80 22.81
C SER A 657 2.67 -14.31 23.61
N GLN A 658 2.98 -13.02 23.56
CA GLN A 658 4.17 -12.43 24.19
C GLN A 658 5.51 -13.06 23.74
N GLY A 659 5.54 -13.54 22.49
CA GLY A 659 6.77 -14.04 21.89
C GLY A 659 7.07 -15.52 22.18
N ARG A 660 6.10 -16.32 22.62
CA ARG A 660 6.30 -17.78 22.78
C ARG A 660 6.37 -18.46 21.41
N PRO A 661 7.31 -19.41 21.18
CA PRO A 661 7.38 -20.15 19.94
C PRO A 661 6.09 -20.89 19.68
N SER A 662 5.57 -20.76 18.45
CA SER A 662 4.44 -21.56 17.99
C SER A 662 4.91 -22.89 17.43
N TRP A 663 5.99 -22.87 16.64
CA TRP A 663 6.64 -24.06 16.09
C TRP A 663 8.00 -23.72 15.45
N VAL A 664 8.75 -24.76 15.08
CA VAL A 664 10.05 -24.64 14.39
C VAL A 664 10.03 -25.49 13.14
N PHE A 665 10.21 -24.90 11.97
CA PHE A 665 10.38 -25.62 10.71
C PHE A 665 11.87 -25.96 10.53
N ARG A 666 12.20 -27.24 10.36
CA ARG A 666 13.58 -27.70 10.20
C ARG A 666 14.11 -27.37 8.81
N ILE A 667 15.30 -26.81 8.73
CA ILE A 667 16.04 -26.53 7.50
C ILE A 667 17.38 -27.26 7.48
N ILE A 668 17.92 -27.47 6.28
CA ILE A 668 19.25 -28.07 6.12
C ILE A 668 20.29 -27.05 6.62
N ARG A 669 21.23 -27.51 7.41
CA ARG A 669 22.27 -26.65 7.98
C ARG A 669 23.25 -26.21 6.89
N ASN A 670 23.04 -25.03 6.32
CA ASN A 670 24.06 -24.33 5.54
C ASN A 670 24.05 -22.84 5.95
N PRO A 671 24.97 -22.42 6.85
CA PRO A 671 24.95 -21.09 7.46
C PRO A 671 25.14 -19.94 6.47
N ASP A 672 25.56 -20.20 5.24
CA ASP A 672 25.94 -19.15 4.29
C ASP A 672 24.85 -18.81 3.25
N ALA A 673 23.67 -19.44 3.29
CA ALA A 673 22.73 -19.37 2.18
C ALA A 673 21.24 -19.58 2.52
N TYR A 674 20.67 -18.86 3.50
CA TYR A 674 19.20 -18.82 3.57
C TYR A 674 18.63 -17.44 3.46
N TRP A 675 17.44 -17.41 2.86
CA TRP A 675 16.62 -16.23 2.72
C TRP A 675 15.22 -16.49 3.27
N LEU A 676 14.67 -15.49 3.94
CA LEU A 676 13.25 -15.43 4.30
C LEU A 676 12.62 -14.26 3.56
N GLU A 677 11.55 -14.53 2.85
CA GLU A 677 10.71 -13.50 2.23
C GLU A 677 9.24 -13.85 2.49
N ALA A 678 8.36 -12.86 2.46
CA ALA A 678 6.94 -13.11 2.73
C ALA A 678 6.04 -12.31 1.82
N ASP A 679 4.96 -12.94 1.39
CA ASP A 679 3.86 -12.30 0.69
C ASP A 679 2.56 -13.13 0.78
N ALA A 680 1.43 -12.47 0.74
CA ALA A 680 0.10 -13.07 0.56
C ALA A 680 -0.21 -14.26 1.48
N ASN A 681 0.08 -14.14 2.77
CA ASN A 681 -0.10 -15.17 3.80
C ASN A 681 0.78 -16.42 3.58
N ARG A 682 1.98 -16.21 3.03
CA ARG A 682 3.04 -17.23 2.91
C ARG A 682 4.35 -16.67 3.41
N VAL A 683 5.20 -17.56 3.91
CA VAL A 683 6.61 -17.28 4.13
C VAL A 683 7.41 -18.23 3.25
N PHE A 684 8.27 -17.66 2.44
CA PHE A 684 9.16 -18.39 1.57
C PHE A 684 10.52 -18.53 2.23
N VAL A 685 11.00 -19.75 2.30
CA VAL A 685 12.31 -20.11 2.83
C VAL A 685 13.15 -20.62 1.69
N LEU A 686 14.26 -19.98 1.42
CA LEU A 686 15.29 -20.50 0.54
C LEU A 686 16.43 -21.07 1.42
N ASP A 687 16.65 -22.39 1.34
CA ASP A 687 17.68 -23.12 2.03
C ASP A 687 18.58 -23.82 1.00
N GLY A 688 19.76 -23.25 0.76
CA GLY A 688 20.66 -23.70 -0.30
C GLY A 688 19.98 -23.63 -1.69
N THR A 689 19.60 -24.81 -2.23
CA THR A 689 18.89 -24.92 -3.53
C THR A 689 17.43 -25.33 -3.39
N THR A 690 16.90 -25.36 -2.16
CA THR A 690 15.52 -25.73 -1.85
C THR A 690 14.70 -24.49 -1.51
N LEU A 691 13.63 -24.27 -2.25
CA LEU A 691 12.64 -23.24 -1.99
C LEU A 691 11.38 -23.87 -1.40
N THR A 692 10.98 -23.42 -0.23
CA THR A 692 9.79 -23.92 0.48
C THR A 692 8.84 -22.77 0.79
N ALA A 693 7.55 -22.96 0.55
CA ALA A 693 6.50 -22.05 0.99
C ALA A 693 5.81 -22.60 2.24
N LEU A 694 5.82 -21.82 3.31
CA LEU A 694 5.22 -22.16 4.60
C LEU A 694 3.91 -21.42 4.78
N PRO A 695 2.88 -22.06 5.38
CA PRO A 695 1.64 -21.40 5.75
C PRO A 695 1.86 -20.46 6.93
N VAL A 696 0.97 -19.46 7.11
CA VAL A 696 0.96 -18.54 8.26
C VAL A 696 -0.29 -18.77 9.13
N PHE A 697 -0.30 -18.19 10.34
CA PHE A 697 -1.41 -18.27 11.29
C PHE A 697 -1.82 -16.89 11.80
#